data_819679f4fb1774377a833b60c62069ec
#
_entry.id   819679f4fb1774377a833b60c62069ec
#
_cell.length_a   1.000
_cell.length_b   1.000
_cell.length_c   1.000
_cell.angle_alpha   90.00
_cell.angle_beta   90.00
_cell.angle_gamma   90.00
#
_symmetry.space_group_name_H-M   'P 1'
#
loop_
_entity.id
_entity.type
_entity.pdbx_description
1 polymer ?
#
loop_
_entity_poly.entity_id
_entity_poly.type
_entity_poly.pdbx_seq_one_letter_code
_entity_poly.pdbx_strand_id
1 'polypeptide(L)'
;MKRLFLFFYLSVVSIAAFAAEQFVVFTPTDNHFPLISQGVPCPIYVDSSEDKGVMIAVGNLQQDILQVCGTKPVLLTNVSSKHCVIVGTYSTPFVKKLIAANKIDKKELEGKNEKYILQVVTNPCEGVDEAVVIIGSDRRGTIYGIYELSEQIGVSPWYWWADVPIRKQQNVYVKPGQYTDGEPAVTYRGIFLNDEAPCLTGWVKQTYGTNYGDHRFYTQVCELILRLKGNFLWPAMWSWAFYADDPQNSKTADEMGIIIGTSHHEPMARNHQEWSRKRKEYGAWDYATNQKVIDQFFREGIERMQGTEDIVTIGMRGDGDAAMSENTNVKLLENVVKNQCKIIEEVTKRPAKETPQVWALYKEVLDYYDKGMRVPDDVIMLLCDDNWGNVCRLPNAKERKHPGGWGMYYHVDYVGAPRNSKWLNVTPIQNMWEQLQLTYDYGVEKLWILNVGDLKPMEYPITLFMDMAWNPKQFNVSNLLDHPRRFCAQQFGEDQADEAMRILNLYSKYNGRVTGEMLDRNTYNLETGEWKQVSDEYLKLEAEALRQYISLKPEYKDAYKQLILFPVQAMANLYEMYYAQAMNHKLYKENNPQANEWADKVEQAFARDKALSDDYNNVMSGGKWKNMMIQKHIGYTSWNDNFPADTLPQTYRIENPEKAVGGYVFTGKDGYVAMEAEHYYSTKAAPSTEWTVIPYMGRTLSGMALMPYTQPTDGASISYKIKLPKGVDKVTVHVIVKSTLAFHDRKGHEYSIGFEGAKEQTINFNQNLNELPENVYSIYYPTVARRIVEKKVKLNVPNTSDGMQTLIFKPLDPGIVLEKLVVDYGGYKKSYLFMNESKSKRDNR
;
A
#
# COMPACT_ATOMS: atom_id res chain seq x y z
N MET A 1 -59.35 -0.06 -35.00
CA MET A 1 -57.89 0.11 -34.71
C MET A 1 -57.71 0.97 -33.49
N LYS A 2 -57.61 0.35 -32.31
CA LYS A 2 -57.37 1.06 -31.03
C LYS A 2 -55.86 0.95 -30.74
N ARG A 3 -55.18 2.11 -30.72
CA ARG A 3 -53.77 2.20 -30.28
C ARG A 3 -53.76 2.23 -28.76
N LEU A 4 -53.14 1.21 -28.16
CA LEU A 4 -52.82 1.11 -26.74
C LEU A 4 -51.53 1.92 -26.51
N PHE A 5 -51.58 3.01 -25.74
CA PHE A 5 -50.38 3.69 -25.23
C PHE A 5 -49.98 3.01 -23.92
N LEU A 6 -48.83 2.33 -23.92
CA LEU A 6 -48.19 1.79 -22.74
C LEU A 6 -47.34 2.91 -22.13
N PHE A 7 -47.77 3.46 -20.99
CA PHE A 7 -46.93 4.32 -20.15
C PHE A 7 -45.92 3.48 -19.39
N PHE A 8 -44.65 3.55 -19.77
CA PHE A 8 -43.55 3.08 -18.92
C PHE A 8 -43.36 4.10 -17.80
N TYR A 9 -43.75 3.73 -16.59
CA TYR A 9 -43.28 4.39 -15.38
C TYR A 9 -41.82 4.02 -15.21
N LEU A 10 -40.88 4.88 -15.57
CA LEU A 10 -39.52 4.84 -15.08
C LEU A 10 -39.56 5.22 -13.58
N SER A 11 -39.54 4.23 -12.69
CA SER A 11 -39.16 4.44 -11.30
C SER A 11 -37.67 4.82 -11.29
N VAL A 12 -37.41 6.10 -11.20
CA VAL A 12 -36.08 6.60 -10.80
C VAL A 12 -35.89 6.12 -9.36
N VAL A 13 -35.26 4.96 -9.22
CA VAL A 13 -34.65 4.58 -7.93
C VAL A 13 -33.52 5.58 -7.77
N SER A 14 -33.72 6.58 -6.91
CA SER A 14 -32.65 7.42 -6.40
C SER A 14 -31.63 6.47 -5.77
N ILE A 15 -30.52 6.27 -6.46
CA ILE A 15 -29.33 5.64 -5.89
C ILE A 15 -28.90 6.58 -4.77
N ALA A 16 -29.23 6.23 -3.53
CA ALA A 16 -28.76 6.94 -2.35
C ALA A 16 -27.22 6.86 -2.37
N ALA A 17 -26.62 7.98 -2.59
CA ALA A 17 -25.17 8.12 -2.59
C ALA A 17 -24.61 7.83 -1.20
N PHE A 18 -23.47 7.19 -1.17
CA PHE A 18 -22.70 6.72 -0.04
C PHE A 18 -22.05 7.82 0.82
N ALA A 19 -22.64 8.92 1.07
CA ALA A 19 -22.15 9.84 2.08
C ALA A 19 -23.06 9.76 3.30
N ALA A 20 -22.50 9.71 4.52
CA ALA A 20 -23.20 10.28 5.63
C ALA A 20 -23.78 11.62 5.13
N GLU A 21 -25.08 11.82 5.30
CA GLU A 21 -25.74 13.00 4.71
C GLU A 21 -24.99 14.25 5.17
N GLN A 22 -24.41 15.01 4.23
CA GLN A 22 -23.66 16.21 4.57
C GLN A 22 -24.60 17.26 5.16
N PHE A 23 -24.56 17.41 6.47
CA PHE A 23 -25.40 18.34 7.19
C PHE A 23 -24.69 19.66 7.55
N VAL A 24 -23.37 19.72 7.45
CA VAL A 24 -22.59 20.94 7.67
C VAL A 24 -22.32 21.63 6.35
N VAL A 25 -22.52 22.97 6.33
CA VAL A 25 -22.19 23.85 5.20
C VAL A 25 -21.42 25.08 5.67
N PHE A 26 -20.63 25.67 4.78
CA PHE A 26 -19.75 26.79 5.07
C PHE A 26 -20.23 28.13 4.50
N THR A 27 -21.34 28.12 3.79
CA THR A 27 -22.00 29.32 3.23
C THR A 27 -23.32 29.56 3.99
N PRO A 28 -23.59 30.82 4.41
CA PRO A 28 -24.83 31.14 5.09
C PRO A 28 -26.02 30.95 4.13
N THR A 29 -27.08 30.34 4.66
CA THR A 29 -28.40 30.28 4.07
C THR A 29 -29.42 30.55 5.16
N ASP A 30 -30.51 31.20 4.78
CA ASP A 30 -31.62 31.41 5.72
C ASP A 30 -32.12 30.05 6.21
N ASN A 31 -32.35 29.90 7.50
CA ASN A 31 -32.76 28.68 8.21
C ASN A 31 -31.69 27.65 8.58
N HIS A 32 -30.41 27.91 8.41
CA HIS A 32 -29.35 27.02 8.91
C HIS A 32 -28.89 27.49 10.29
N PHE A 33 -28.66 26.53 11.19
CA PHE A 33 -28.14 26.82 12.53
C PHE A 33 -26.70 27.35 12.47
N PRO A 34 -26.39 28.55 13.04
CA PRO A 34 -25.06 29.12 13.00
C PRO A 34 -24.17 28.48 14.08
N LEU A 35 -23.45 27.40 13.75
CA LEU A 35 -22.52 26.76 14.70
C LEU A 35 -21.29 27.64 14.96
N ILE A 36 -20.75 28.25 13.93
CA ILE A 36 -19.67 29.25 14.00
C ILE A 36 -20.08 30.44 13.12
N SER A 37 -20.05 31.63 13.65
CA SER A 37 -20.34 32.87 12.91
C SER A 37 -19.23 33.88 13.12
N GLN A 38 -18.58 34.32 12.03
CA GLN A 38 -17.47 35.27 12.05
C GLN A 38 -16.35 34.89 13.06
N GLY A 39 -16.02 33.57 13.09
CA GLY A 39 -15.00 33.03 13.99
C GLY A 39 -15.45 32.84 15.46
N VAL A 40 -16.71 33.15 15.77
CA VAL A 40 -17.25 32.97 17.13
C VAL A 40 -18.13 31.70 17.16
N PRO A 41 -17.72 30.65 17.87
CA PRO A 41 -18.49 29.42 17.98
C PRO A 41 -19.61 29.54 19.01
N CYS A 42 -20.69 28.80 18.80
CA CYS A 42 -21.72 28.60 19.82
C CYS A 42 -21.14 27.91 21.07
N PRO A 43 -21.62 28.23 22.28
CA PRO A 43 -21.23 27.51 23.46
C PRO A 43 -21.80 26.09 23.46
N ILE A 44 -21.16 25.20 24.21
CA ILE A 44 -21.55 23.80 24.37
C ILE A 44 -22.12 23.59 25.76
N TYR A 45 -23.26 22.94 25.85
CA TYR A 45 -23.82 22.45 27.11
C TYR A 45 -23.71 20.92 27.15
N VAL A 46 -23.29 20.42 28.29
CA VAL A 46 -23.30 18.99 28.64
C VAL A 46 -23.67 18.87 30.11
N ASP A 47 -24.50 17.86 30.44
CA ASP A 47 -24.90 17.63 31.82
C ASP A 47 -23.69 17.20 32.67
N SER A 48 -23.53 17.75 33.86
CA SER A 48 -22.43 17.44 34.79
C SER A 48 -22.41 15.99 35.28
N SER A 49 -23.52 15.28 35.12
CA SER A 49 -23.65 13.85 35.43
C SER A 49 -23.31 12.91 34.26
N GLU A 50 -22.85 13.49 33.16
CA GLU A 50 -22.51 12.71 31.94
C GLU A 50 -21.30 11.79 32.14
N ASP A 51 -21.25 10.74 31.35
CA ASP A 51 -20.13 9.78 31.35
C ASP A 51 -18.80 10.49 31.07
N LYS A 52 -17.72 9.99 31.67
CA LYS A 52 -16.39 10.59 31.56
C LYS A 52 -15.88 10.58 30.11
N GLY A 53 -16.15 9.50 29.33
CA GLY A 53 -15.77 9.41 27.94
C GLY A 53 -16.48 10.45 27.08
N VAL A 54 -17.76 10.73 27.37
CA VAL A 54 -18.50 11.82 26.72
C VAL A 54 -17.88 13.18 27.04
N MET A 55 -17.50 13.41 28.31
CA MET A 55 -16.83 14.65 28.71
C MET A 55 -15.48 14.84 28.04
N ILE A 56 -14.70 13.76 27.86
CA ILE A 56 -13.44 13.77 27.09
C ILE A 56 -13.72 14.13 25.63
N ALA A 57 -14.69 13.49 24.98
CA ALA A 57 -15.07 13.78 23.59
C ALA A 57 -15.57 15.22 23.41
N VAL A 58 -16.32 15.78 24.37
CA VAL A 58 -16.70 17.21 24.37
C VAL A 58 -15.46 18.11 24.45
N GLY A 59 -14.49 17.75 25.27
CA GLY A 59 -13.21 18.46 25.35
C GLY A 59 -12.47 18.44 24.01
N ASN A 60 -12.47 17.29 23.30
CA ASN A 60 -11.91 17.16 21.96
C ASN A 60 -12.68 18.00 20.94
N LEU A 61 -14.03 18.03 21.00
CA LEU A 61 -14.84 18.90 20.13
C LEU A 61 -14.52 20.39 20.36
N GLN A 62 -14.33 20.81 21.61
CA GLN A 62 -13.89 22.19 21.92
C GLN A 62 -12.53 22.50 21.26
N GLN A 63 -11.62 21.53 21.27
CA GLN A 63 -10.30 21.68 20.66
C GLN A 63 -10.40 21.67 19.13
N ASP A 64 -11.23 20.82 18.56
CA ASP A 64 -11.49 20.75 17.14
C ASP A 64 -12.06 22.06 16.59
N ILE A 65 -13.07 22.61 17.27
CA ILE A 65 -13.66 23.92 16.92
C ILE A 65 -12.61 25.05 17.05
N LEU A 66 -11.78 25.04 18.10
CA LEU A 66 -10.67 25.99 18.24
C LEU A 66 -9.72 25.90 17.04
N GLN A 67 -9.39 24.69 16.61
CA GLN A 67 -8.53 24.49 15.44
C GLN A 67 -9.21 24.98 14.15
N VAL A 68 -10.52 24.84 14.01
CA VAL A 68 -11.29 25.26 12.83
C VAL A 68 -11.41 26.78 12.74
N CYS A 69 -11.83 27.46 13.81
CA CYS A 69 -12.18 28.89 13.77
C CYS A 69 -11.23 29.83 14.53
N GLY A 70 -10.32 29.29 15.32
CA GLY A 70 -9.38 30.07 16.14
C GLY A 70 -9.91 30.47 17.52
N THR A 71 -11.17 30.12 17.85
CA THR A 71 -11.81 30.45 19.13
C THR A 71 -12.35 29.18 19.79
N LYS A 72 -12.05 28.99 21.08
CA LYS A 72 -12.54 27.84 21.85
C LYS A 72 -13.99 28.11 22.32
N PRO A 73 -14.96 27.23 22.04
CA PRO A 73 -16.32 27.38 22.56
C PRO A 73 -16.36 27.27 24.07
N VAL A 74 -17.22 28.05 24.68
CA VAL A 74 -17.45 28.03 26.15
C VAL A 74 -18.25 26.80 26.53
N LEU A 75 -17.83 26.10 27.60
CA LEU A 75 -18.62 25.03 28.19
C LEU A 75 -19.58 25.62 29.22
N LEU A 76 -20.87 25.40 28.99
CA LEU A 76 -21.94 25.91 29.88
C LEU A 76 -22.21 24.93 31.01
N THR A 77 -22.41 25.48 32.21
CA THR A 77 -22.87 24.72 33.40
C THR A 77 -24.40 24.64 33.49
N ASN A 78 -25.09 25.52 32.79
CA ASN A 78 -26.54 25.53 32.61
C ASN A 78 -26.87 26.05 31.20
N VAL A 79 -28.03 25.67 30.70
CA VAL A 79 -28.47 26.07 29.36
C VAL A 79 -29.00 27.51 29.43
N SER A 80 -28.19 28.48 28.97
CA SER A 80 -28.48 29.92 29.10
C SER A 80 -28.13 30.76 27.88
N SER A 81 -27.92 30.13 26.72
CA SER A 81 -27.58 30.83 25.45
C SER A 81 -28.68 30.66 24.42
N LYS A 82 -28.98 31.73 23.65
CA LYS A 82 -29.97 31.67 22.56
C LYS A 82 -29.68 30.58 21.54
N HIS A 83 -28.39 30.38 21.20
CA HIS A 83 -27.90 29.31 20.33
C HIS A 83 -26.81 28.54 21.07
N CYS A 84 -26.89 27.23 21.08
CA CYS A 84 -25.86 26.37 21.70
C CYS A 84 -25.85 24.97 21.08
N VAL A 85 -24.77 24.25 21.31
CA VAL A 85 -24.70 22.79 21.10
C VAL A 85 -25.09 22.12 22.41
N ILE A 86 -26.01 21.16 22.39
CA ILE A 86 -26.41 20.35 23.53
C ILE A 86 -25.96 18.91 23.31
N VAL A 87 -25.17 18.41 24.25
CA VAL A 87 -24.65 17.03 24.20
C VAL A 87 -25.22 16.24 25.37
N GLY A 88 -25.69 15.02 25.12
CA GLY A 88 -26.15 14.15 26.20
C GLY A 88 -26.41 12.72 25.78
N THR A 89 -26.42 11.84 26.79
CA THR A 89 -26.77 10.42 26.61
C THR A 89 -28.26 10.24 27.00
N TYR A 90 -28.94 9.30 26.34
CA TYR A 90 -30.37 8.97 26.56
C TYR A 90 -30.74 8.82 28.03
N SER A 91 -29.86 8.32 28.87
CA SER A 91 -30.08 8.11 30.32
C SER A 91 -30.05 9.37 31.14
N THR A 92 -29.49 10.48 30.64
CA THR A 92 -29.31 11.71 31.45
C THR A 92 -30.63 12.46 31.74
N PRO A 93 -30.74 13.18 32.88
CA PRO A 93 -31.95 13.91 33.25
C PRO A 93 -32.35 14.95 32.20
N PHE A 94 -31.39 15.65 31.61
CA PHE A 94 -31.70 16.70 30.65
C PHE A 94 -32.28 16.13 29.35
N VAL A 95 -31.70 15.02 28.81
CA VAL A 95 -32.22 14.35 27.62
C VAL A 95 -33.63 13.80 27.86
N LYS A 96 -33.90 13.25 29.05
CA LYS A 96 -35.26 12.80 29.43
C LYS A 96 -36.27 13.92 29.41
N LYS A 97 -35.89 15.16 29.81
CA LYS A 97 -36.74 16.35 29.70
C LYS A 97 -37.04 16.72 28.25
N LEU A 98 -36.04 16.67 27.36
CA LEU A 98 -36.24 16.91 25.92
C LEU A 98 -37.22 15.91 25.30
N ILE A 99 -37.10 14.64 25.66
CA ILE A 99 -38.01 13.57 25.23
C ILE A 99 -39.43 13.80 25.75
N ALA A 100 -39.58 14.12 27.05
CA ALA A 100 -40.86 14.40 27.66
C ALA A 100 -41.55 15.64 27.06
N ALA A 101 -40.79 16.61 26.57
CA ALA A 101 -41.26 17.78 25.85
C ALA A 101 -41.52 17.53 24.36
N ASN A 102 -41.42 16.28 23.87
CA ASN A 102 -41.54 15.88 22.45
C ASN A 102 -40.59 16.63 21.51
N LYS A 103 -39.40 17.03 21.99
CA LYS A 103 -38.37 17.66 21.21
C LYS A 103 -37.46 16.61 20.50
N ILE A 104 -37.41 15.40 21.07
CA ILE A 104 -36.66 14.24 20.58
C ILE A 104 -37.59 13.02 20.61
N ASP A 105 -37.59 12.25 19.50
CA ASP A 105 -38.34 10.98 19.44
C ASP A 105 -37.55 9.89 20.18
N LYS A 106 -38.06 9.39 21.26
CA LYS A 106 -37.43 8.34 22.07
C LYS A 106 -37.19 7.05 21.30
N LYS A 107 -37.99 6.74 20.25
CA LYS A 107 -37.88 5.52 19.45
C LYS A 107 -36.57 5.45 18.68
N GLU A 108 -35.96 6.59 18.42
CA GLU A 108 -34.68 6.68 17.77
C GLU A 108 -33.52 6.19 18.64
N LEU A 109 -33.68 6.15 19.96
CA LEU A 109 -32.62 5.88 20.93
C LEU A 109 -32.94 4.71 21.87
N GLU A 110 -34.21 4.53 22.24
CA GLU A 110 -34.64 3.52 23.25
C GLU A 110 -34.35 2.09 22.72
N GLY A 111 -33.57 1.33 23.49
CA GLY A 111 -33.20 -0.02 23.15
C GLY A 111 -32.21 -0.14 21.97
N LYS A 112 -31.61 0.95 21.54
CA LYS A 112 -30.58 1.00 20.51
C LYS A 112 -29.18 0.89 21.12
N ASN A 113 -28.24 0.35 20.32
CA ASN A 113 -26.85 0.21 20.73
C ASN A 113 -25.97 1.16 19.90
N GLU A 114 -25.18 1.96 20.59
CA GLU A 114 -24.18 2.84 20.00
C GLU A 114 -24.72 3.74 18.87
N LYS A 115 -26.03 3.98 18.85
CA LYS A 115 -26.69 4.87 17.90
C LYS A 115 -26.66 6.30 18.43
N TYR A 116 -26.46 7.25 17.54
CA TYR A 116 -26.62 8.68 17.81
C TYR A 116 -27.66 9.31 16.89
N ILE A 117 -28.19 10.43 17.33
CA ILE A 117 -28.89 11.41 16.51
C ILE A 117 -28.22 12.78 16.69
N LEU A 118 -28.09 13.50 15.59
CA LEU A 118 -27.73 14.92 15.57
C LEU A 118 -28.90 15.66 14.94
N GLN A 119 -29.46 16.63 15.66
CA GLN A 119 -30.68 17.30 15.22
C GLN A 119 -30.66 18.79 15.57
N VAL A 120 -31.13 19.63 14.64
CA VAL A 120 -31.42 21.03 14.94
C VAL A 120 -32.81 21.12 15.59
N VAL A 121 -32.89 21.64 16.82
CA VAL A 121 -34.12 21.72 17.61
C VAL A 121 -34.43 23.17 17.94
N THR A 122 -35.61 23.62 17.54
CA THR A 122 -36.15 24.94 17.88
C THR A 122 -36.81 24.93 19.28
N ASN A 123 -36.47 25.92 20.10
CA ASN A 123 -36.95 26.06 21.48
C ASN A 123 -36.81 24.75 22.29
N PRO A 124 -35.59 24.18 22.43
CA PRO A 124 -35.38 22.93 23.14
C PRO A 124 -35.73 23.06 24.64
N CYS A 125 -35.51 24.23 25.23
CA CYS A 125 -35.86 24.58 26.59
C CYS A 125 -35.99 26.11 26.77
N GLU A 126 -36.44 26.55 27.94
CA GLU A 126 -36.57 27.96 28.25
C GLU A 126 -35.24 28.72 28.09
N GLY A 127 -35.29 29.88 27.40
CA GLY A 127 -34.12 30.74 27.14
C GLY A 127 -33.23 30.34 25.98
N VAL A 128 -33.52 29.24 25.23
CA VAL A 128 -32.80 28.79 24.04
C VAL A 128 -33.73 28.88 22.85
N ASP A 129 -33.37 29.69 21.85
CA ASP A 129 -34.14 29.85 20.61
C ASP A 129 -33.94 28.62 19.71
N GLU A 130 -32.68 28.15 19.58
CA GLU A 130 -32.34 27.00 18.74
C GLU A 130 -31.05 26.30 19.20
N ALA A 131 -30.98 24.98 19.09
CA ALA A 131 -29.78 24.21 19.41
C ALA A 131 -29.50 23.08 18.41
N VAL A 132 -28.21 22.81 18.17
CA VAL A 132 -27.76 21.51 17.66
C VAL A 132 -27.70 20.55 18.82
N VAL A 133 -28.52 19.51 18.78
CA VAL A 133 -28.64 18.52 19.86
C VAL A 133 -27.97 17.22 19.39
N ILE A 134 -26.96 16.75 20.09
CA ILE A 134 -26.25 15.48 19.88
C ILE A 134 -26.59 14.53 21.00
N ILE A 135 -27.31 13.46 20.71
CA ILE A 135 -27.75 12.49 21.70
C ILE A 135 -27.41 11.08 21.24
N GLY A 136 -26.78 10.32 22.12
CA GLY A 136 -26.54 8.90 21.94
C GLY A 136 -27.51 8.03 22.73
N SER A 137 -27.80 6.83 22.22
CA SER A 137 -28.53 5.77 22.95
C SER A 137 -27.76 5.32 24.21
N ASP A 138 -26.46 5.41 24.17
CA ASP A 138 -25.52 5.11 25.24
C ASP A 138 -24.28 6.02 25.14
N ARG A 139 -23.27 5.81 26.02
CA ARG A 139 -22.07 6.65 26.06
C ARG A 139 -21.32 6.68 24.73
N ARG A 140 -21.18 5.53 24.05
CA ARG A 140 -20.46 5.44 22.76
C ARG A 140 -21.25 6.08 21.63
N GLY A 141 -22.56 5.87 21.57
CA GLY A 141 -23.40 6.60 20.62
C GLY A 141 -23.23 8.11 20.75
N THR A 142 -23.20 8.65 21.99
CA THR A 142 -22.96 10.08 22.22
C THR A 142 -21.57 10.51 21.71
N ILE A 143 -20.52 9.75 22.01
CA ILE A 143 -19.15 10.01 21.56
C ILE A 143 -19.07 10.02 20.03
N TYR A 144 -19.72 9.07 19.36
CA TYR A 144 -19.73 9.01 17.89
C TYR A 144 -20.45 10.21 17.26
N GLY A 145 -21.58 10.64 17.84
CA GLY A 145 -22.28 11.85 17.39
C GLY A 145 -21.41 13.11 17.53
N ILE A 146 -20.61 13.21 18.59
CA ILE A 146 -19.65 14.31 18.78
C ILE A 146 -18.58 14.27 17.69
N TYR A 147 -17.95 13.11 17.43
CA TYR A 147 -16.91 12.99 16.42
C TYR A 147 -17.44 13.08 14.98
N GLU A 148 -18.70 12.70 14.75
CA GLU A 148 -19.37 12.99 13.47
C GLU A 148 -19.44 14.50 13.20
N LEU A 149 -19.82 15.30 14.19
CA LEU A 149 -19.78 16.76 14.04
C LEU A 149 -18.35 17.25 13.79
N SER A 150 -17.36 16.73 14.52
CA SER A 150 -15.95 17.08 14.32
C SER A 150 -15.49 16.81 12.88
N GLU A 151 -15.85 15.65 12.34
CA GLU A 151 -15.53 15.28 10.96
C GLU A 151 -16.20 16.20 9.95
N GLN A 152 -17.48 16.47 10.11
CA GLN A 152 -18.26 17.33 9.22
C GLN A 152 -17.79 18.80 9.21
N ILE A 153 -17.24 19.31 10.32
CA ILE A 153 -16.67 20.66 10.36
C ILE A 153 -15.24 20.72 9.77
N GLY A 154 -14.66 19.58 9.37
CA GLY A 154 -13.40 19.50 8.64
C GLY A 154 -12.21 18.96 9.43
N VAL A 155 -12.44 18.21 10.50
CA VAL A 155 -11.40 17.53 11.28
C VAL A 155 -11.41 16.03 10.94
N SER A 156 -10.48 15.60 10.11
CA SER A 156 -10.32 14.18 9.74
C SER A 156 -10.01 13.32 10.98
N PRO A 157 -10.51 12.08 11.08
CA PRO A 157 -10.04 11.12 12.07
C PRO A 157 -8.51 10.96 12.10
N TRP A 158 -7.88 11.16 10.95
CA TRP A 158 -6.44 11.04 10.74
C TRP A 158 -5.65 12.35 10.95
N TYR A 159 -6.29 13.40 11.49
CA TYR A 159 -5.66 14.70 11.69
C TYR A 159 -4.34 14.62 12.46
N TRP A 160 -4.30 13.75 13.49
CA TRP A 160 -3.12 13.57 14.33
C TRP A 160 -2.17 12.49 13.80
N TRP A 161 -2.72 11.32 13.38
CA TRP A 161 -1.93 10.16 12.98
C TRP A 161 -1.36 10.24 11.54
N ALA A 162 -1.90 11.09 10.70
CA ALA A 162 -1.42 11.31 9.34
C ALA A 162 -1.21 12.79 8.99
N ASP A 163 -1.18 13.67 10.01
CA ASP A 163 -0.95 15.11 9.86
C ASP A 163 -1.87 15.79 8.84
N VAL A 164 -3.11 15.28 8.76
CA VAL A 164 -4.12 15.85 7.87
C VAL A 164 -4.49 17.25 8.35
N PRO A 165 -4.37 18.29 7.50
CA PRO A 165 -4.61 19.66 7.94
C PRO A 165 -6.08 19.90 8.26
N ILE A 166 -6.33 20.59 9.37
CA ILE A 166 -7.67 21.04 9.74
C ILE A 166 -8.00 22.30 8.95
N ARG A 167 -9.10 22.25 8.19
CA ARG A 167 -9.53 23.37 7.33
C ARG A 167 -10.04 24.52 8.16
N LYS A 168 -9.44 25.70 7.99
CA LYS A 168 -9.88 26.91 8.69
C LYS A 168 -11.18 27.44 8.11
N GLN A 169 -12.17 27.70 8.99
CA GLN A 169 -13.48 28.20 8.63
C GLN A 169 -13.90 29.30 9.61
N GLN A 170 -14.36 30.43 9.08
CA GLN A 170 -14.91 31.53 9.87
C GLN A 170 -16.41 31.38 10.07
N ASN A 171 -17.06 30.62 9.20
CA ASN A 171 -18.50 30.40 9.22
C ASN A 171 -18.78 28.91 9.00
N VAL A 172 -19.59 28.34 9.87
CA VAL A 172 -20.03 26.93 9.83
C VAL A 172 -21.49 26.88 10.23
N TYR A 173 -22.31 26.25 9.41
CA TYR A 173 -23.76 26.15 9.63
C TYR A 173 -24.19 24.69 9.56
N VAL A 174 -25.20 24.35 10.38
CA VAL A 174 -25.83 23.03 10.37
C VAL A 174 -27.20 23.13 9.71
N LYS A 175 -27.48 22.31 8.72
CA LYS A 175 -28.77 22.22 8.04
C LYS A 175 -29.87 21.77 9.03
N PRO A 176 -31.10 22.27 8.92
CA PRO A 176 -32.20 21.71 9.69
C PRO A 176 -32.47 20.27 9.29
N GLY A 177 -32.79 19.42 10.27
CA GLY A 177 -33.04 17.99 10.04
C GLY A 177 -32.55 17.14 11.23
N GLN A 178 -32.73 15.84 11.09
CA GLN A 178 -32.21 14.83 11.99
C GLN A 178 -31.27 13.89 11.22
N TYR A 179 -30.09 13.69 11.74
CA TYR A 179 -28.98 12.94 11.11
C TYR A 179 -28.53 11.80 12.01
N THR A 180 -28.25 10.65 11.42
CA THR A 180 -27.79 9.44 12.11
C THR A 180 -27.18 8.46 11.10
N ASP A 181 -26.20 7.67 11.54
CA ASP A 181 -25.66 6.53 10.75
C ASP A 181 -26.31 5.20 11.16
N GLY A 182 -27.32 5.24 12.03
CA GLY A 182 -27.98 4.03 12.56
C GLY A 182 -27.16 3.34 13.64
N GLU A 183 -27.45 2.05 13.85
CA GLU A 183 -26.70 1.17 14.74
C GLU A 183 -25.59 0.45 13.96
N PRO A 184 -24.42 0.16 14.56
CA PRO A 184 -23.38 -0.60 13.89
C PRO A 184 -23.81 -2.03 13.57
N ALA A 185 -23.43 -2.53 12.41
CA ALA A 185 -23.72 -3.90 12.01
C ALA A 185 -22.89 -4.93 12.80
N VAL A 186 -21.65 -4.60 13.13
CA VAL A 186 -20.77 -5.43 13.96
C VAL A 186 -20.72 -4.89 15.38
N THR A 187 -21.05 -5.74 16.37
CA THR A 187 -21.18 -5.28 17.77
C THR A 187 -19.86 -4.75 18.34
N TYR A 188 -18.78 -5.51 18.23
CA TYR A 188 -17.44 -5.13 18.67
C TYR A 188 -16.53 -5.02 17.44
N ARG A 189 -15.86 -3.89 17.30
CA ARG A 189 -15.05 -3.59 16.13
C ARG A 189 -13.85 -2.75 16.53
N GLY A 190 -12.67 -3.22 16.12
CA GLY A 190 -11.45 -2.57 16.54
C GLY A 190 -10.21 -3.13 15.87
N ILE A 191 -9.08 -2.79 16.43
CA ILE A 191 -7.78 -3.16 15.89
C ILE A 191 -6.99 -4.02 16.89
N PHE A 192 -6.07 -4.79 16.35
CA PHE A 192 -4.98 -5.39 17.08
C PHE A 192 -3.69 -4.64 16.76
N LEU A 193 -3.17 -3.94 17.74
CA LEU A 193 -1.94 -3.18 17.64
C LEU A 193 -0.80 -4.07 18.11
N ASN A 194 -0.16 -4.79 17.20
CA ASN A 194 1.04 -5.54 17.52
C ASN A 194 2.16 -4.57 17.93
N ASP A 195 3.04 -5.04 18.76
CA ASP A 195 4.29 -4.35 19.10
C ASP A 195 5.36 -4.72 18.08
N GLU A 196 5.21 -4.23 16.87
CA GLU A 196 6.09 -4.55 15.76
C GLU A 196 7.41 -3.77 15.86
N ALA A 197 8.34 -4.35 16.62
CA ALA A 197 9.69 -3.80 16.64
C ALA A 197 10.36 -3.97 15.25
N PRO A 198 11.13 -2.98 14.78
CA PRO A 198 11.65 -1.84 15.54
C PRO A 198 10.79 -0.55 15.45
N CYS A 199 9.77 -0.50 14.58
CA CYS A 199 9.08 0.74 14.19
C CYS A 199 8.30 1.36 15.35
N LEU A 200 7.17 0.79 15.74
CA LEU A 200 6.31 1.33 16.77
C LEU A 200 7.06 1.52 18.10
N THR A 201 7.84 0.51 18.50
CA THR A 201 8.65 0.56 19.72
C THR A 201 9.67 1.71 19.68
N GLY A 202 10.35 1.87 18.56
CA GLY A 202 11.33 2.94 18.36
C GLY A 202 10.70 4.33 18.37
N TRP A 203 9.53 4.48 17.74
CA TRP A 203 8.80 5.74 17.71
C TRP A 203 8.23 6.11 19.09
N VAL A 204 7.62 5.16 19.80
CA VAL A 204 7.09 5.37 21.17
C VAL A 204 8.21 5.78 22.11
N LYS A 205 9.35 5.11 22.05
CA LYS A 205 10.53 5.48 22.86
C LYS A 205 10.99 6.92 22.57
N GLN A 206 11.02 7.30 21.31
CA GLN A 206 11.42 8.66 20.91
C GLN A 206 10.39 9.72 21.35
N THR A 207 9.09 9.40 21.27
CA THR A 207 8.00 10.35 21.49
C THR A 207 7.62 10.49 22.97
N TYR A 208 7.51 9.38 23.69
CA TYR A 208 7.03 9.33 25.08
C TYR A 208 8.12 9.04 26.11
N GLY A 209 9.29 8.58 25.67
CA GLY A 209 10.43 8.26 26.54
C GLY A 209 10.34 6.89 27.23
N THR A 210 9.34 6.07 26.91
CA THR A 210 9.11 4.73 27.48
C THR A 210 9.45 3.64 26.47
N ASN A 211 9.87 2.46 26.94
CA ASN A 211 10.07 1.30 26.09
C ASN A 211 8.78 0.49 25.87
N TYR A 212 7.63 1.06 26.17
CA TYR A 212 6.30 0.46 26.08
C TYR A 212 5.26 1.56 25.85
N GLY A 213 4.10 1.22 25.34
CA GLY A 213 2.96 2.13 25.25
C GLY A 213 2.39 2.42 26.63
N ASP A 214 2.51 3.66 27.08
CA ASP A 214 1.88 4.14 28.31
C ASP A 214 0.51 4.76 28.01
N HIS A 215 -0.21 5.21 29.05
CA HIS A 215 -1.55 5.78 28.91
C HIS A 215 -1.61 7.00 27.96
N ARG A 216 -0.50 7.75 27.78
CA ARG A 216 -0.46 8.90 26.86
C ARG A 216 -0.50 8.42 25.40
N PHE A 217 0.24 7.35 25.11
CA PHE A 217 0.20 6.69 23.80
C PHE A 217 -1.18 6.08 23.52
N TYR A 218 -1.71 5.31 24.46
CA TYR A 218 -3.02 4.68 24.30
C TYR A 218 -4.17 5.69 24.27
N THR A 219 -4.04 6.88 24.87
CA THR A 219 -5.01 7.98 24.68
C THR A 219 -5.14 8.34 23.19
N GLN A 220 -4.02 8.46 22.46
CA GLN A 220 -4.04 8.78 21.03
C GLN A 220 -4.61 7.63 20.18
N VAL A 221 -4.33 6.39 20.55
CA VAL A 221 -4.89 5.20 19.88
C VAL A 221 -6.40 5.10 20.11
N CYS A 222 -6.84 5.24 21.35
CA CYS A 222 -8.27 5.19 21.72
C CYS A 222 -9.07 6.30 21.03
N GLU A 223 -8.54 7.52 20.98
CA GLU A 223 -9.18 8.62 20.27
C GLU A 223 -9.36 8.30 18.78
N LEU A 224 -8.33 7.77 18.11
CA LEU A 224 -8.42 7.36 16.71
C LEU A 224 -9.51 6.30 16.50
N ILE A 225 -9.53 5.26 17.33
CA ILE A 225 -10.54 4.19 17.24
C ILE A 225 -11.95 4.77 17.38
N LEU A 226 -12.17 5.66 18.35
CA LEU A 226 -13.49 6.29 18.57
C LEU A 226 -13.89 7.23 17.44
N ARG A 227 -12.95 8.00 16.87
CA ARG A 227 -13.21 8.85 15.70
C ARG A 227 -13.59 8.03 14.47
N LEU A 228 -13.07 6.81 14.37
CA LEU A 228 -13.43 5.82 13.34
C LEU A 228 -14.66 4.96 13.73
N LYS A 229 -15.39 5.35 14.78
CA LYS A 229 -16.58 4.64 15.31
C LYS A 229 -16.29 3.18 15.72
N GLY A 230 -15.03 2.87 16.07
CA GLY A 230 -14.63 1.64 16.71
C GLY A 230 -14.84 1.67 18.23
N ASN A 231 -14.83 0.50 18.87
CA ASN A 231 -15.04 0.37 20.33
C ASN A 231 -14.11 -0.64 20.99
N PHE A 232 -13.20 -1.29 20.24
CA PHE A 232 -12.44 -2.43 20.74
C PHE A 232 -10.94 -2.31 20.43
N LEU A 233 -10.10 -2.78 21.34
CA LEU A 233 -8.65 -2.80 21.16
C LEU A 233 -8.04 -4.08 21.75
N TRP A 234 -7.22 -4.79 20.95
CA TRP A 234 -6.15 -5.66 21.42
C TRP A 234 -4.86 -4.85 21.44
N PRO A 235 -4.28 -4.58 22.63
CA PRO A 235 -3.06 -3.80 22.73
C PRO A 235 -1.83 -4.57 22.26
N ALA A 236 -0.73 -3.86 22.05
CA ALA A 236 0.57 -4.40 21.71
C ALA A 236 1.09 -5.39 22.77
N MET A 237 1.79 -6.45 22.33
CA MET A 237 2.05 -7.58 23.20
C MET A 237 3.44 -8.24 23.10
N TRP A 238 4.17 -8.05 22.00
CA TRP A 238 5.42 -8.85 21.81
C TRP A 238 6.54 -8.48 22.76
N SER A 239 6.74 -7.20 23.06
CA SER A 239 7.69 -6.75 24.08
C SER A 239 7.02 -5.98 25.22
N TRP A 240 5.74 -5.64 25.07
CA TRP A 240 4.98 -4.85 26.02
C TRP A 240 4.00 -5.70 26.84
N ALA A 241 3.58 -5.17 27.98
CA ALA A 241 2.59 -5.77 28.86
C ALA A 241 1.60 -4.68 29.30
N PHE A 242 0.54 -4.48 28.51
CA PHE A 242 -0.43 -3.39 28.61
C PHE A 242 -0.86 -3.06 30.06
N TYR A 243 -1.22 -4.08 30.84
CA TYR A 243 -1.69 -3.88 32.21
C TYR A 243 -0.55 -3.73 33.22
N ALA A 244 0.61 -4.35 32.97
CA ALA A 244 1.72 -4.40 33.92
C ALA A 244 2.72 -3.26 33.75
N ASP A 245 2.91 -2.79 32.50
CA ASP A 245 3.86 -1.71 32.21
C ASP A 245 3.34 -0.36 32.66
N ASP A 246 2.06 -0.08 32.49
CA ASP A 246 1.38 1.11 33.01
C ASP A 246 -0.05 0.77 33.47
N PRO A 247 -0.30 0.70 34.77
CA PRO A 247 -1.63 0.42 35.31
C PRO A 247 -2.70 1.44 34.94
N GLN A 248 -2.33 2.62 34.43
CA GLN A 248 -3.30 3.62 33.94
C GLN A 248 -3.84 3.28 32.55
N ASN A 249 -3.22 2.38 31.80
CA ASN A 249 -3.64 2.03 30.45
C ASN A 249 -5.10 1.55 30.40
N SER A 250 -5.46 0.54 31.19
CA SER A 250 -6.82 -0.01 31.20
C SER A 250 -7.85 1.00 31.68
N LYS A 251 -7.52 1.78 32.70
CA LYS A 251 -8.39 2.84 33.21
C LYS A 251 -8.62 3.92 32.14
N THR A 252 -7.56 4.36 31.45
CA THR A 252 -7.68 5.36 30.37
C THR A 252 -8.56 4.86 29.23
N ALA A 253 -8.37 3.61 28.79
CA ALA A 253 -9.19 3.02 27.73
C ALA A 253 -10.68 2.96 28.15
N ASP A 254 -10.98 2.46 29.35
CA ASP A 254 -12.34 2.36 29.86
C ASP A 254 -13.00 3.73 30.02
N GLU A 255 -12.29 4.71 30.61
CA GLU A 255 -12.78 6.08 30.76
C GLU A 255 -13.08 6.76 29.42
N MET A 256 -12.33 6.42 28.36
CA MET A 256 -12.62 6.91 27.01
C MET A 256 -13.76 6.17 26.32
N GLY A 257 -14.13 4.97 26.77
CA GLY A 257 -15.18 4.15 26.19
C GLY A 257 -14.69 2.99 25.30
N ILE A 258 -13.39 2.66 25.36
CA ILE A 258 -12.81 1.52 24.63
C ILE A 258 -12.84 0.25 25.47
N ILE A 259 -13.32 -0.82 24.87
CA ILE A 259 -13.33 -2.17 25.42
C ILE A 259 -11.96 -2.80 25.13
N ILE A 260 -11.32 -3.36 26.16
CA ILE A 260 -10.03 -4.03 26.01
C ILE A 260 -10.23 -5.55 25.94
N GLY A 261 -9.45 -6.19 25.11
CA GLY A 261 -9.21 -7.62 25.15
C GLY A 261 -7.71 -7.89 25.08
N THR A 262 -7.32 -9.15 25.24
CA THR A 262 -5.95 -9.60 25.02
C THR A 262 -5.92 -10.59 23.86
N SER A 263 -4.79 -10.68 23.16
CA SER A 263 -4.71 -11.43 21.90
C SER A 263 -4.98 -12.95 22.08
N HIS A 264 -5.06 -13.63 20.97
CA HIS A 264 -5.41 -15.06 20.88
C HIS A 264 -4.50 -16.00 21.70
N HIS A 265 -3.30 -15.61 22.09
CA HIS A 265 -2.40 -16.41 22.94
C HIS A 265 -2.14 -15.76 24.31
N GLU A 266 -2.89 -14.76 24.70
CA GLU A 266 -2.81 -14.03 25.96
C GLU A 266 -4.11 -14.19 26.78
N PRO A 267 -4.43 -15.40 27.26
CA PRO A 267 -5.71 -15.65 27.92
C PRO A 267 -5.83 -14.96 29.28
N MET A 268 -7.08 -14.75 29.69
CA MET A 268 -7.46 -14.32 31.03
C MET A 268 -6.95 -12.94 31.43
N ALA A 269 -7.01 -11.98 30.47
CA ALA A 269 -6.54 -10.60 30.64
C ALA A 269 -5.08 -10.51 31.14
N ARG A 270 -4.24 -11.44 30.70
CA ARG A 270 -2.79 -11.47 31.01
C ARG A 270 -2.01 -11.22 29.73
N ASN A 271 -0.92 -10.47 29.86
CA ASN A 271 0.01 -10.31 28.75
C ASN A 271 1.08 -11.40 28.79
N HIS A 272 1.39 -12.00 27.66
CA HIS A 272 2.41 -13.07 27.57
C HIS A 272 3.78 -12.61 28.10
N GLN A 273 4.10 -11.34 27.92
CA GLN A 273 5.34 -10.75 28.41
C GLN A 273 5.46 -10.77 29.97
N GLU A 274 4.37 -10.76 30.67
CA GLU A 274 4.38 -10.90 32.13
C GLU A 274 4.95 -12.27 32.56
N TRP A 275 4.51 -13.35 31.86
CA TRP A 275 5.06 -14.68 32.06
C TRP A 275 6.53 -14.76 31.62
N SER A 276 6.83 -14.29 30.42
CA SER A 276 8.17 -14.35 29.85
C SER A 276 9.22 -13.66 30.74
N ARG A 277 8.89 -12.48 31.28
CA ARG A 277 9.76 -11.72 32.19
C ARG A 277 9.99 -12.41 33.52
N LYS A 278 9.03 -13.22 33.98
CA LYS A 278 9.11 -13.96 35.27
C LYS A 278 9.19 -15.48 35.07
N ARG A 279 9.64 -15.96 33.96
CA ARG A 279 9.70 -17.38 33.60
C ARG A 279 10.47 -18.23 34.65
N LYS A 280 11.52 -17.68 35.26
CA LYS A 280 12.27 -18.37 36.31
C LYS A 280 11.45 -18.58 37.59
N GLU A 281 10.53 -17.70 37.87
CA GLU A 281 9.61 -17.73 39.02
C GLU A 281 8.40 -18.63 38.73
N TYR A 282 7.78 -18.45 37.55
CA TYR A 282 6.55 -19.12 37.18
C TYR A 282 6.76 -20.54 36.62
N GLY A 283 7.95 -20.87 36.08
CA GLY A 283 8.22 -22.15 35.45
C GLY A 283 7.72 -22.27 34.02
N ALA A 284 7.46 -23.50 33.58
CA ALA A 284 7.03 -23.78 32.22
C ALA A 284 5.60 -23.29 31.93
N TRP A 285 5.35 -22.74 30.72
CA TRP A 285 4.03 -22.46 30.20
C TRP A 285 3.41 -23.76 29.65
N ASP A 286 3.13 -24.69 30.54
CA ASP A 286 2.58 -26.01 30.22
C ASP A 286 1.51 -26.38 31.25
N TYR A 287 0.26 -26.37 30.82
CA TYR A 287 -0.89 -26.59 31.72
C TYR A 287 -0.94 -28.02 32.26
N ALA A 288 -0.41 -29.00 31.52
CA ALA A 288 -0.38 -30.39 31.99
C ALA A 288 0.53 -30.59 33.20
N THR A 289 1.61 -29.82 33.29
CA THR A 289 2.64 -29.97 34.34
C THR A 289 2.65 -28.82 35.34
N ASN A 290 2.09 -27.64 35.01
CA ASN A 290 2.19 -26.43 35.86
C ASN A 290 0.83 -25.75 36.09
N GLN A 291 -0.27 -26.49 36.04
CA GLN A 291 -1.64 -25.97 36.15
C GLN A 291 -1.83 -24.97 37.30
N LYS A 292 -1.36 -25.31 38.50
CA LYS A 292 -1.59 -24.53 39.74
C LYS A 292 -1.05 -23.07 39.63
N VAL A 293 0.15 -22.92 39.05
CA VAL A 293 0.76 -21.59 38.87
C VAL A 293 0.07 -20.84 37.76
N ILE A 294 -0.32 -21.53 36.68
CA ILE A 294 -1.04 -20.92 35.55
C ILE A 294 -2.45 -20.50 35.99
N ASP A 295 -3.18 -21.29 36.78
CA ASP A 295 -4.50 -20.91 37.31
C ASP A 295 -4.40 -19.66 38.24
N GLN A 296 -3.34 -19.56 39.04
CA GLN A 296 -3.10 -18.36 39.85
C GLN A 296 -2.77 -17.15 38.97
N PHE A 297 -1.95 -17.34 37.94
CA PHE A 297 -1.64 -16.28 36.97
C PHE A 297 -2.91 -15.78 36.24
N PHE A 298 -3.81 -16.67 35.85
CA PHE A 298 -5.09 -16.35 35.25
C PHE A 298 -6.02 -15.57 36.22
N ARG A 299 -6.07 -16.02 37.48
CA ARG A 299 -6.86 -15.36 38.53
C ARG A 299 -6.48 -13.90 38.71
N GLU A 300 -5.19 -13.61 38.81
CA GLU A 300 -4.69 -12.25 38.96
C GLU A 300 -5.06 -11.34 37.76
N GLY A 301 -5.15 -11.90 36.57
CA GLY A 301 -5.61 -11.17 35.39
C GLY A 301 -7.07 -10.76 35.52
N ILE A 302 -7.95 -11.67 35.91
CA ILE A 302 -9.38 -11.36 36.12
C ILE A 302 -9.59 -10.39 37.30
N GLU A 303 -8.79 -10.51 38.37
CA GLU A 303 -8.86 -9.59 39.51
C GLU A 303 -8.58 -8.14 39.11
N ARG A 304 -7.55 -7.90 38.28
CA ARG A 304 -7.18 -6.53 37.87
C ARG A 304 -8.09 -5.88 36.85
N MET A 305 -8.88 -6.65 36.09
CA MET A 305 -9.86 -6.08 35.16
C MET A 305 -11.20 -5.72 35.82
N GLN A 306 -11.36 -5.94 37.12
CA GLN A 306 -12.61 -5.60 37.83
C GLN A 306 -12.87 -4.09 37.77
N GLY A 307 -14.04 -3.69 37.27
CA GLY A 307 -14.46 -2.30 37.16
C GLY A 307 -14.16 -1.63 35.83
N THR A 308 -13.59 -2.38 34.87
CA THR A 308 -13.41 -1.96 33.48
C THR A 308 -14.27 -2.82 32.53
N GLU A 309 -14.50 -2.35 31.32
CA GLU A 309 -15.25 -3.06 30.30
C GLU A 309 -14.29 -3.84 29.40
N ASP A 310 -14.27 -5.17 29.54
CA ASP A 310 -13.32 -6.04 28.87
C ASP A 310 -14.00 -7.25 28.20
N ILE A 311 -13.36 -7.81 27.16
CA ILE A 311 -13.68 -9.14 26.60
C ILE A 311 -12.53 -10.08 26.93
N VAL A 312 -12.82 -11.14 27.69
CA VAL A 312 -11.78 -12.07 28.15
C VAL A 312 -11.48 -13.10 27.09
N THR A 313 -10.24 -13.18 26.62
CA THR A 313 -9.76 -14.28 25.80
C THR A 313 -9.65 -15.56 26.65
N ILE A 314 -10.28 -16.63 26.21
CA ILE A 314 -10.18 -17.95 26.82
C ILE A 314 -9.49 -18.96 25.91
N GLY A 315 -9.14 -20.13 26.46
CA GLY A 315 -8.31 -21.12 25.81
C GLY A 315 -6.84 -20.92 26.13
N MET A 316 -5.97 -21.56 25.42
CA MET A 316 -4.52 -21.46 25.61
C MET A 316 -3.82 -21.93 24.36
N ARG A 317 -2.72 -21.29 23.99
CA ARG A 317 -1.72 -21.78 23.02
C ARG A 317 -0.41 -22.09 23.74
N GLY A 318 0.54 -22.66 23.04
CA GLY A 318 1.88 -22.89 23.55
C GLY A 318 2.64 -21.57 23.79
N ASP A 319 3.81 -21.73 24.39
CA ASP A 319 4.68 -20.61 24.73
C ASP A 319 5.13 -19.87 23.45
N GLY A 320 5.08 -18.54 23.48
CA GLY A 320 5.52 -17.70 22.35
C GLY A 320 4.67 -17.89 21.07
N ASP A 321 3.36 -18.07 21.21
CA ASP A 321 2.42 -18.27 20.11
C ASP A 321 2.64 -19.58 19.30
N ALA A 322 3.34 -20.55 19.88
CA ALA A 322 3.51 -21.89 19.32
C ALA A 322 2.24 -22.75 19.50
N ALA A 323 2.18 -23.88 18.80
CA ALA A 323 1.16 -24.88 19.08
C ALA A 323 1.38 -25.47 20.48
N MET A 324 0.28 -25.72 21.23
CA MET A 324 0.34 -26.23 22.61
C MET A 324 0.91 -27.64 22.69
N SER A 325 0.77 -28.44 21.64
CA SER A 325 1.33 -29.79 21.51
C SER A 325 1.48 -30.20 20.05
N GLU A 326 2.33 -31.19 19.75
CA GLU A 326 2.51 -31.74 18.39
C GLU A 326 1.22 -32.43 17.87
N ASN A 327 0.39 -32.93 18.77
CA ASN A 327 -0.88 -33.56 18.45
C ASN A 327 -2.04 -32.81 19.12
N THR A 328 -3.22 -32.83 18.47
CA THR A 328 -4.44 -32.22 19.00
C THR A 328 -4.83 -32.86 20.34
N ASN A 329 -4.78 -32.07 21.42
CA ASN A 329 -5.15 -32.53 22.76
C ASN A 329 -6.45 -31.85 23.23
N VAL A 330 -7.57 -32.26 22.67
CA VAL A 330 -8.91 -31.70 22.95
C VAL A 330 -9.21 -31.70 24.45
N LYS A 331 -9.01 -32.83 25.14
CA LYS A 331 -9.33 -32.95 26.57
C LYS A 331 -8.54 -31.98 27.46
N LEU A 332 -7.27 -31.73 27.13
CA LEU A 332 -6.45 -30.77 27.88
C LEU A 332 -7.01 -29.36 27.72
N LEU A 333 -7.31 -28.95 26.51
CA LEU A 333 -7.83 -27.61 26.23
C LEU A 333 -9.24 -27.40 26.80
N GLU A 334 -10.12 -28.43 26.76
CA GLU A 334 -11.42 -28.41 27.44
C GLU A 334 -11.27 -28.22 28.96
N ASN A 335 -10.26 -28.86 29.57
CA ASN A 335 -9.97 -28.68 31.00
C ASN A 335 -9.47 -27.25 31.30
N VAL A 336 -8.62 -26.70 30.43
CA VAL A 336 -8.18 -25.29 30.55
C VAL A 336 -9.38 -24.35 30.55
N VAL A 337 -10.24 -24.45 29.53
CA VAL A 337 -11.42 -23.58 29.40
C VAL A 337 -12.37 -23.72 30.58
N LYS A 338 -12.61 -24.97 31.05
CA LYS A 338 -13.46 -25.20 32.23
C LYS A 338 -12.92 -24.47 33.49
N ASN A 339 -11.61 -24.57 33.72
CA ASN A 339 -11.00 -23.90 34.86
C ASN A 339 -10.97 -22.38 34.72
N GLN A 340 -10.77 -21.86 33.50
CA GLN A 340 -10.85 -20.44 33.22
C GLN A 340 -12.26 -19.90 33.54
N CYS A 341 -13.33 -20.54 33.07
CA CYS A 341 -14.71 -20.16 33.42
C CYS A 341 -14.94 -20.17 34.94
N LYS A 342 -14.44 -21.21 35.63
CA LYS A 342 -14.51 -21.29 37.10
C LYS A 342 -13.78 -20.14 37.79
N ILE A 343 -12.60 -19.76 37.31
CA ILE A 343 -11.83 -18.61 37.85
C ILE A 343 -12.62 -17.30 37.64
N ILE A 344 -13.21 -17.11 36.44
CA ILE A 344 -14.05 -15.95 36.17
C ILE A 344 -15.20 -15.84 37.18
N GLU A 345 -15.95 -16.95 37.42
CA GLU A 345 -17.04 -16.98 38.38
C GLU A 345 -16.57 -16.69 39.82
N GLU A 346 -15.48 -17.31 40.24
CA GLU A 346 -14.92 -17.14 41.57
C GLU A 346 -14.47 -15.68 41.86
N VAL A 347 -13.86 -15.05 40.85
CA VAL A 347 -13.34 -13.65 41.02
C VAL A 347 -14.47 -12.64 40.87
N THR A 348 -15.30 -12.74 39.82
CA THR A 348 -16.34 -11.75 39.54
C THR A 348 -17.56 -11.89 40.45
N LYS A 349 -17.72 -13.04 41.14
CA LYS A 349 -18.92 -13.38 41.93
C LYS A 349 -20.22 -13.41 41.12
N ARG A 350 -20.11 -13.66 39.81
CA ARG A 350 -21.21 -13.75 38.86
C ARG A 350 -21.01 -14.96 37.96
N PRO A 351 -22.06 -15.55 37.34
CA PRO A 351 -21.89 -16.58 36.34
C PRO A 351 -20.92 -16.17 35.22
N ALA A 352 -20.07 -17.08 34.76
CA ALA A 352 -19.06 -16.78 33.73
C ALA A 352 -19.66 -16.15 32.46
N LYS A 353 -20.87 -16.58 32.08
CA LYS A 353 -21.61 -16.04 30.90
C LYS A 353 -21.95 -14.55 30.98
N GLU A 354 -21.90 -13.93 32.16
CA GLU A 354 -22.12 -12.49 32.33
C GLU A 354 -20.86 -11.68 32.08
N THR A 355 -19.71 -12.33 31.94
CA THR A 355 -18.44 -11.72 31.51
C THR A 355 -18.23 -12.07 30.03
N PRO A 356 -18.17 -11.07 29.12
CA PRO A 356 -17.94 -11.36 27.72
C PRO A 356 -16.63 -12.15 27.51
N GLN A 357 -16.69 -13.22 26.75
CA GLN A 357 -15.55 -14.10 26.49
C GLN A 357 -15.39 -14.35 24.99
N VAL A 358 -14.16 -14.55 24.55
CA VAL A 358 -13.81 -14.88 23.15
C VAL A 358 -12.85 -16.06 23.09
N TRP A 359 -13.08 -16.96 22.15
CA TRP A 359 -12.18 -18.06 21.83
C TRP A 359 -11.73 -17.95 20.37
N ALA A 360 -10.45 -17.72 20.16
CA ALA A 360 -9.86 -17.56 18.83
C ALA A 360 -9.53 -18.90 18.19
N LEU A 361 -10.14 -19.15 17.04
CA LEU A 361 -9.93 -20.35 16.21
C LEU A 361 -8.77 -20.11 15.22
N TYR A 362 -7.60 -19.76 15.76
CA TYR A 362 -6.42 -19.39 14.99
C TYR A 362 -5.48 -20.59 14.82
N LYS A 363 -5.00 -20.79 13.57
CA LYS A 363 -4.09 -21.90 13.21
C LYS A 363 -4.63 -23.27 13.70
N GLU A 364 -3.84 -24.01 14.50
CA GLU A 364 -4.20 -25.34 15.01
C GLU A 364 -5.45 -25.35 15.89
N VAL A 365 -5.85 -24.22 16.49
CA VAL A 365 -7.07 -24.17 17.33
C VAL A 365 -8.34 -24.40 16.51
N LEU A 366 -8.32 -24.03 15.22
CA LEU A 366 -9.42 -24.37 14.29
C LEU A 366 -9.58 -25.88 14.15
N ASP A 367 -8.46 -26.64 14.11
CA ASP A 367 -8.50 -28.10 14.07
C ASP A 367 -9.12 -28.72 15.33
N TYR A 368 -8.90 -28.12 16.51
CA TYR A 368 -9.55 -28.55 17.75
C TYR A 368 -11.08 -28.42 17.64
N TYR A 369 -11.56 -27.27 17.12
CA TYR A 369 -12.98 -27.05 16.90
C TYR A 369 -13.55 -28.06 15.89
N ASP A 370 -12.91 -28.26 14.75
CA ASP A 370 -13.35 -29.19 13.71
C ASP A 370 -13.31 -30.66 14.17
N LYS A 371 -12.42 -31.00 15.10
CA LYS A 371 -12.38 -32.32 15.76
C LYS A 371 -13.39 -32.48 16.90
N GLY A 372 -14.26 -31.48 17.10
CA GLY A 372 -15.38 -31.60 18.02
C GLY A 372 -15.22 -30.94 19.37
N MET A 373 -14.13 -30.24 19.65
CA MET A 373 -14.01 -29.39 20.84
C MET A 373 -15.08 -28.32 20.86
N ARG A 374 -15.68 -28.09 22.03
CA ARG A 374 -16.68 -27.03 22.24
C ARG A 374 -16.38 -26.23 23.49
N VAL A 375 -16.76 -24.98 23.47
CA VAL A 375 -16.74 -24.03 24.59
C VAL A 375 -18.18 -23.68 24.99
N PRO A 376 -18.44 -23.03 26.12
CA PRO A 376 -19.80 -22.59 26.47
C PRO A 376 -20.47 -21.79 25.36
N ASP A 377 -21.79 -21.92 25.24
CA ASP A 377 -22.56 -21.33 24.12
C ASP A 377 -22.58 -19.78 24.12
N ASP A 378 -22.25 -19.14 25.22
CA ASP A 378 -22.17 -17.69 25.36
C ASP A 378 -20.82 -17.08 24.87
N VAL A 379 -19.82 -17.94 24.61
CA VAL A 379 -18.48 -17.50 24.15
C VAL A 379 -18.53 -17.08 22.69
N ILE A 380 -17.91 -15.93 22.37
CA ILE A 380 -17.74 -15.47 20.99
C ILE A 380 -16.73 -16.40 20.27
N MET A 381 -17.13 -16.96 19.16
CA MET A 381 -16.27 -17.78 18.30
C MET A 381 -15.54 -16.92 17.30
N LEU A 382 -14.23 -16.72 17.45
CA LEU A 382 -13.44 -15.81 16.59
C LEU A 382 -12.73 -16.60 15.50
N LEU A 383 -13.22 -16.50 14.27
CA LEU A 383 -12.58 -17.04 13.07
C LEU A 383 -11.41 -16.15 12.62
N CYS A 384 -10.53 -16.71 11.81
CA CYS A 384 -9.36 -16.01 11.31
C CYS A 384 -9.24 -16.15 9.79
N ASP A 385 -8.50 -15.24 9.17
CA ASP A 385 -7.97 -15.42 7.82
C ASP A 385 -6.68 -16.26 7.84
N ASP A 386 -6.09 -16.48 6.67
CA ASP A 386 -4.83 -17.21 6.49
C ASP A 386 -3.58 -16.33 6.70
N ASN A 387 -3.72 -15.16 7.31
CA ASN A 387 -2.73 -14.09 7.48
C ASN A 387 -2.39 -13.32 6.19
N TRP A 388 -3.02 -13.64 5.08
CA TRP A 388 -2.81 -13.01 3.77
C TRP A 388 -4.13 -12.48 3.16
N GLY A 389 -5.15 -12.33 4.01
CA GLY A 389 -6.43 -11.75 3.62
C GLY A 389 -7.43 -12.75 3.03
N ASN A 390 -7.21 -14.07 3.17
CA ASN A 390 -8.18 -15.07 2.74
C ASN A 390 -8.85 -15.69 3.96
N VAL A 391 -10.17 -15.60 4.06
CA VAL A 391 -10.95 -16.18 5.17
C VAL A 391 -10.86 -17.69 5.13
N CYS A 392 -10.34 -18.31 6.20
CA CYS A 392 -10.12 -19.76 6.25
C CYS A 392 -11.40 -20.58 6.37
N ARG A 393 -12.38 -20.06 7.12
CA ARG A 393 -13.61 -20.78 7.45
C ARG A 393 -14.73 -19.81 7.79
N LEU A 394 -15.95 -20.19 7.45
CA LEU A 394 -17.18 -19.47 7.82
C LEU A 394 -18.20 -20.44 8.42
N PRO A 395 -19.09 -19.97 9.31
CA PRO A 395 -20.07 -20.83 9.96
C PRO A 395 -21.14 -21.32 8.96
N ASN A 396 -21.45 -22.58 9.02
CA ASN A 396 -22.58 -23.14 8.27
C ASN A 396 -23.93 -22.70 8.88
N ALA A 397 -25.04 -23.04 8.23
CA ALA A 397 -26.39 -22.63 8.65
C ALA A 397 -26.77 -23.05 10.10
N LYS A 398 -26.22 -24.16 10.61
CA LYS A 398 -26.44 -24.63 11.99
C LYS A 398 -25.54 -23.82 12.96
N GLU A 399 -24.30 -23.69 12.62
CA GLU A 399 -23.30 -22.95 13.44
C GLU A 399 -23.63 -21.48 13.60
N ARG A 400 -24.22 -20.83 12.58
CA ARG A 400 -24.70 -19.44 12.67
C ARG A 400 -25.69 -19.17 13.81
N LYS A 401 -26.30 -20.20 14.38
CA LYS A 401 -27.23 -20.10 15.52
C LYS A 401 -26.52 -20.12 16.87
N HIS A 402 -25.20 -20.15 16.91
CA HIS A 402 -24.41 -20.11 18.14
C HIS A 402 -24.71 -18.81 18.92
N PRO A 403 -25.20 -18.90 20.18
CA PRO A 403 -25.71 -17.74 20.90
C PRO A 403 -24.65 -16.65 21.19
N GLY A 404 -23.40 -17.07 21.45
CA GLY A 404 -22.27 -16.13 21.66
C GLY A 404 -21.89 -15.34 20.41
N GLY A 405 -22.34 -15.80 19.24
CA GLY A 405 -22.04 -15.17 17.95
C GLY A 405 -20.64 -15.48 17.41
N TRP A 406 -20.40 -14.96 16.22
CA TRP A 406 -19.15 -15.18 15.47
C TRP A 406 -18.41 -13.89 15.24
N GLY A 407 -17.07 -13.96 15.30
CA GLY A 407 -16.16 -12.87 15.00
C GLY A 407 -15.14 -13.24 13.93
N MET A 408 -14.43 -12.21 13.45
CA MET A 408 -13.36 -12.34 12.47
C MET A 408 -12.11 -11.57 12.94
N TYR A 409 -10.99 -12.24 12.94
CA TYR A 409 -9.65 -11.69 13.10
C TYR A 409 -8.97 -11.68 11.74
N TYR A 410 -8.79 -10.48 11.17
CA TYR A 410 -8.30 -10.26 9.81
C TYR A 410 -6.94 -9.54 9.82
N HIS A 411 -6.05 -9.85 8.86
CA HIS A 411 -4.69 -9.32 8.82
C HIS A 411 -4.46 -8.37 7.65
N VAL A 412 -3.84 -7.22 7.93
CA VAL A 412 -3.17 -6.33 6.95
C VAL A 412 -1.67 -6.21 7.24
N ASP A 413 -1.23 -6.78 8.34
CA ASP A 413 0.16 -6.96 8.79
C ASP A 413 0.35 -8.39 9.24
N TYR A 414 1.54 -8.97 9.01
CA TYR A 414 1.82 -10.35 9.39
C TYR A 414 3.29 -10.60 9.74
N VAL A 415 3.52 -11.34 10.82
CA VAL A 415 4.82 -11.89 11.20
C VAL A 415 4.76 -13.40 11.06
N GLY A 416 5.50 -13.97 10.11
CA GLY A 416 5.53 -15.40 9.90
C GLY A 416 6.01 -15.85 8.52
N ALA A 417 5.92 -17.18 8.28
CA ALA A 417 6.32 -17.80 7.03
C ALA A 417 5.36 -17.47 5.87
N PRO A 418 5.85 -17.35 4.61
CA PRO A 418 7.25 -17.53 4.19
C PRO A 418 8.13 -16.31 4.48
N ARG A 419 7.55 -15.12 4.58
CA ARG A 419 8.18 -13.84 4.91
C ARG A 419 7.22 -12.99 5.75
N ASN A 420 7.76 -12.05 6.50
CA ASN A 420 6.98 -11.02 7.14
C ASN A 420 6.36 -10.08 6.11
N SER A 421 5.25 -9.44 6.47
CA SER A 421 4.60 -8.34 5.76
C SER A 421 4.34 -7.22 6.76
N LYS A 422 5.35 -6.39 7.02
CA LYS A 422 5.39 -5.41 8.12
C LYS A 422 5.71 -3.99 7.64
N TRP A 423 6.21 -3.84 6.42
CA TRP A 423 6.80 -2.59 5.96
C TRP A 423 5.78 -1.62 5.37
N LEU A 424 5.06 -2.04 4.35
CA LEU A 424 4.06 -1.22 3.65
C LEU A 424 2.72 -1.93 3.54
N ASN A 425 1.66 -1.15 3.31
CA ASN A 425 0.37 -1.72 2.96
C ASN A 425 0.44 -2.48 1.63
N VAL A 426 0.12 -3.77 1.67
CA VAL A 426 0.09 -4.67 0.52
C VAL A 426 -1.30 -5.26 0.28
N THR A 427 -2.32 -4.74 0.95
CA THR A 427 -3.70 -5.24 0.89
C THR A 427 -4.47 -4.57 -0.25
N PRO A 428 -4.85 -5.31 -1.31
CA PRO A 428 -5.72 -4.78 -2.34
C PRO A 428 -7.09 -4.44 -1.77
N ILE A 429 -7.57 -3.23 -2.04
CA ILE A 429 -8.84 -2.71 -1.51
C ILE A 429 -10.01 -3.65 -1.82
N GLN A 430 -10.08 -4.12 -3.06
CA GLN A 430 -11.16 -4.98 -3.55
C GLN A 430 -11.15 -6.36 -2.89
N ASN A 431 -9.96 -6.91 -2.62
CA ASN A 431 -9.84 -8.18 -1.91
C ASN A 431 -10.32 -8.07 -0.47
N MET A 432 -9.91 -7.00 0.23
CA MET A 432 -10.37 -6.76 1.60
C MET A 432 -11.89 -6.60 1.67
N TRP A 433 -12.47 -5.78 0.77
CA TRP A 433 -13.92 -5.63 0.69
C TRP A 433 -14.63 -6.97 0.44
N GLU A 434 -14.17 -7.74 -0.54
CA GLU A 434 -14.82 -9.01 -0.93
C GLU A 434 -14.82 -10.03 0.23
N GLN A 435 -13.69 -10.16 0.93
CA GLN A 435 -13.55 -11.10 2.04
C GLN A 435 -14.34 -10.66 3.29
N LEU A 436 -14.40 -9.38 3.58
CA LEU A 436 -15.20 -8.83 4.69
C LEU A 436 -16.70 -8.87 4.38
N GLN A 437 -17.11 -8.62 3.13
CA GLN A 437 -18.50 -8.77 2.72
C GLN A 437 -18.95 -10.23 2.83
N LEU A 438 -18.12 -11.15 2.32
CA LEU A 438 -18.34 -12.59 2.47
C LEU A 438 -18.50 -12.99 3.93
N THR A 439 -17.65 -12.48 4.80
CA THR A 439 -17.67 -12.71 6.25
C THR A 439 -19.00 -12.27 6.87
N TYR A 440 -19.43 -11.05 6.55
CA TYR A 440 -20.70 -10.52 7.04
C TYR A 440 -21.92 -11.32 6.52
N ASP A 441 -21.94 -11.65 5.24
CA ASP A 441 -23.04 -12.38 4.61
C ASP A 441 -23.26 -13.77 5.24
N TYR A 442 -22.23 -14.35 5.84
CA TYR A 442 -22.31 -15.59 6.60
C TYR A 442 -22.65 -15.41 8.09
N GLY A 443 -23.03 -14.20 8.54
CA GLY A 443 -23.51 -13.91 9.90
C GLY A 443 -22.36 -13.81 10.92
N VAL A 444 -21.17 -13.44 10.49
CA VAL A 444 -20.03 -13.14 11.36
C VAL A 444 -20.05 -11.64 11.67
N GLU A 445 -20.81 -11.27 12.72
CA GLU A 445 -21.14 -9.87 13.02
C GLU A 445 -20.96 -9.50 14.51
N LYS A 446 -20.36 -10.41 15.31
CA LYS A 446 -20.23 -10.16 16.76
C LYS A 446 -18.97 -9.36 17.11
N LEU A 447 -17.82 -9.71 16.53
CA LEU A 447 -16.53 -9.09 16.84
C LEU A 447 -15.65 -9.10 15.59
N TRP A 448 -15.23 -7.91 15.14
CA TRP A 448 -14.24 -7.78 14.07
C TRP A 448 -12.97 -7.11 14.59
N ILE A 449 -11.83 -7.76 14.37
CA ILE A 449 -10.51 -7.29 14.80
C ILE A 449 -9.58 -7.26 13.58
N LEU A 450 -8.98 -6.10 13.32
CA LEU A 450 -7.97 -5.93 12.28
C LEU A 450 -6.58 -5.92 12.88
N ASN A 451 -5.74 -6.88 12.52
CA ASN A 451 -4.31 -6.81 12.83
C ASN A 451 -3.63 -5.78 11.92
N VAL A 452 -3.11 -4.71 12.51
CA VAL A 452 -2.54 -3.57 11.79
C VAL A 452 -1.02 -3.39 12.02
N GLY A 453 -0.41 -4.27 12.83
CA GLY A 453 0.98 -4.08 13.24
C GLY A 453 1.13 -2.81 14.06
N ASP A 454 1.67 -1.76 13.50
CA ASP A 454 2.00 -0.52 14.19
C ASP A 454 1.25 0.73 13.70
N LEU A 455 0.09 0.59 13.11
CA LEU A 455 -0.82 1.62 12.54
C LEU A 455 -0.37 2.20 11.20
N LYS A 456 0.89 2.43 10.98
CA LYS A 456 1.41 3.08 9.78
C LYS A 456 2.21 2.09 8.93
N PRO A 457 1.94 2.05 7.62
CA PRO A 457 1.03 2.90 6.82
C PRO A 457 -0.32 2.25 6.52
N MET A 458 -1.04 1.79 7.53
CA MET A 458 -2.31 1.06 7.41
C MET A 458 -3.56 1.95 7.53
N GLU A 459 -3.43 3.27 7.38
CA GLU A 459 -4.49 4.25 7.60
C GLU A 459 -5.73 3.96 6.74
N TYR A 460 -5.55 3.71 5.46
CA TYR A 460 -6.68 3.42 4.57
C TYR A 460 -7.34 2.06 4.85
N PRO A 461 -6.60 0.93 4.97
CA PRO A 461 -7.19 -0.34 5.39
C PRO A 461 -7.97 -0.27 6.71
N ILE A 462 -7.46 0.46 7.70
CA ILE A 462 -8.15 0.66 8.98
C ILE A 462 -9.48 1.39 8.77
N THR A 463 -9.49 2.47 7.99
CA THR A 463 -10.70 3.23 7.68
C THR A 463 -11.74 2.36 6.98
N LEU A 464 -11.35 1.64 5.92
CA LEU A 464 -12.23 0.74 5.19
C LEU A 464 -12.82 -0.36 6.10
N PHE A 465 -11.99 -0.95 6.95
CA PHE A 465 -12.41 -1.99 7.88
C PHE A 465 -13.47 -1.49 8.86
N MET A 466 -13.24 -0.31 9.47
CA MET A 466 -14.16 0.28 10.44
C MET A 466 -15.49 0.68 9.81
N ASP A 467 -15.45 1.31 8.63
CA ASP A 467 -16.65 1.70 7.90
C ASP A 467 -17.47 0.49 7.42
N MET A 468 -16.79 -0.58 6.98
CA MET A 468 -17.47 -1.85 6.67
C MET A 468 -18.05 -2.51 7.93
N ALA A 469 -17.36 -2.48 9.07
CA ALA A 469 -17.89 -3.01 10.31
C ALA A 469 -19.09 -2.22 10.83
N TRP A 470 -19.14 -0.91 10.53
CA TRP A 470 -20.30 -0.07 10.83
C TRP A 470 -21.50 -0.42 9.95
N ASN A 471 -21.32 -0.41 8.62
CA ASN A 471 -22.41 -0.69 7.69
C ASN A 471 -21.93 -1.38 6.39
N PRO A 472 -21.70 -2.70 6.39
CA PRO A 472 -21.23 -3.42 5.21
C PRO A 472 -22.24 -3.38 4.05
N LYS A 473 -23.55 -3.20 4.33
CA LYS A 473 -24.60 -3.14 3.29
C LYS A 473 -24.52 -1.89 2.40
N GLN A 474 -23.77 -0.88 2.81
CA GLN A 474 -23.51 0.28 1.96
C GLN A 474 -22.56 0.00 0.79
N PHE A 475 -21.76 -1.06 0.87
CA PHE A 475 -20.74 -1.38 -0.12
C PHE A 475 -21.26 -2.38 -1.16
N ASN A 476 -20.99 -2.12 -2.41
CA ASN A 476 -21.26 -3.03 -3.51
C ASN A 476 -20.33 -2.72 -4.70
N VAL A 477 -20.30 -3.62 -5.69
CA VAL A 477 -19.40 -3.50 -6.86
C VAL A 477 -19.53 -2.17 -7.60
N SER A 478 -20.73 -1.59 -7.65
CA SER A 478 -20.98 -0.37 -8.45
C SER A 478 -20.46 0.91 -7.78
N ASN A 479 -20.23 0.89 -6.46
CA ASN A 479 -19.82 2.06 -5.69
C ASN A 479 -18.52 1.86 -4.89
N LEU A 480 -17.83 0.76 -5.13
CA LEU A 480 -16.62 0.39 -4.37
C LEU A 480 -15.51 1.45 -4.46
N LEU A 481 -15.44 2.22 -5.54
CA LEU A 481 -14.47 3.31 -5.71
C LEU A 481 -14.88 4.61 -5.02
N ASP A 482 -16.13 4.75 -4.59
CA ASP A 482 -16.60 5.96 -3.91
C ASP A 482 -15.96 6.12 -2.52
N HIS A 483 -15.71 5.00 -1.84
CA HIS A 483 -15.08 5.01 -0.51
C HIS A 483 -13.63 5.56 -0.54
N PRO A 484 -12.68 5.01 -1.33
CA PRO A 484 -11.33 5.57 -1.40
C PRO A 484 -11.32 6.99 -1.98
N ARG A 485 -12.28 7.35 -2.85
CA ARG A 485 -12.44 8.72 -3.33
C ARG A 485 -12.80 9.69 -2.20
N ARG A 486 -13.78 9.33 -1.36
CA ARG A 486 -14.17 10.14 -0.18
C ARG A 486 -13.03 10.27 0.82
N PHE A 487 -12.33 9.17 1.11
CA PHE A 487 -11.13 9.19 1.92
C PHE A 487 -10.13 10.22 1.38
N CYS A 488 -9.81 10.18 0.09
CA CYS A 488 -8.88 11.13 -0.52
C CYS A 488 -9.40 12.57 -0.52
N ALA A 489 -10.70 12.79 -0.74
CA ALA A 489 -11.31 14.11 -0.66
C ALA A 489 -11.20 14.72 0.73
N GLN A 490 -11.41 13.90 1.76
CA GLN A 490 -11.27 14.32 3.15
C GLN A 490 -9.82 14.70 3.50
N GLN A 491 -8.83 13.90 3.05
CA GLN A 491 -7.45 14.10 3.42
C GLN A 491 -6.76 15.20 2.58
N PHE A 492 -7.11 15.38 1.29
CA PHE A 492 -6.36 16.22 0.35
C PHE A 492 -7.18 17.32 -0.31
N GLY A 493 -8.50 17.32 -0.17
CA GLY A 493 -9.42 18.22 -0.86
C GLY A 493 -10.13 17.56 -2.03
N GLU A 494 -11.35 18.09 -2.34
CA GLU A 494 -12.22 17.53 -3.34
C GLU A 494 -11.61 17.57 -4.75
N ASP A 495 -10.86 18.60 -5.05
CA ASP A 495 -10.15 18.81 -6.33
C ASP A 495 -9.00 17.83 -6.58
N GLN A 496 -8.53 17.16 -5.54
CA GLN A 496 -7.44 16.17 -5.62
C GLN A 496 -7.94 14.72 -5.53
N ALA A 497 -9.21 14.52 -5.18
CA ALA A 497 -9.74 13.24 -4.78
C ALA A 497 -9.65 12.14 -5.85
N ASP A 498 -10.01 12.44 -7.09
CA ASP A 498 -10.08 11.43 -8.15
C ASP A 498 -8.72 10.86 -8.51
N GLU A 499 -7.70 11.71 -8.65
CA GLU A 499 -6.34 11.27 -8.96
C GLU A 499 -5.69 10.57 -7.76
N ALA A 500 -5.84 11.09 -6.55
CA ALA A 500 -5.32 10.45 -5.34
C ALA A 500 -5.98 9.07 -5.13
N MET A 501 -7.29 8.95 -5.33
CA MET A 501 -8.02 7.67 -5.28
C MET A 501 -7.48 6.67 -6.30
N ARG A 502 -7.26 7.12 -7.54
CA ARG A 502 -6.71 6.27 -8.61
C ARG A 502 -5.32 5.75 -8.23
N ILE A 503 -4.45 6.62 -7.72
CA ILE A 503 -3.10 6.24 -7.30
C ILE A 503 -3.16 5.29 -6.10
N LEU A 504 -4.00 5.57 -5.09
CA LEU A 504 -4.22 4.70 -3.93
C LEU A 504 -4.64 3.28 -4.35
N ASN A 505 -5.62 3.16 -5.25
CA ASN A 505 -6.06 1.86 -5.76
C ASN A 505 -4.96 1.14 -6.55
N LEU A 506 -4.19 1.86 -7.37
CA LEU A 506 -3.13 1.25 -8.17
C LEU A 506 -1.97 0.78 -7.29
N TYR A 507 -1.50 1.57 -6.33
CA TYR A 507 -0.41 1.11 -5.48
C TYR A 507 -0.85 -0.09 -4.62
N SER A 508 -2.06 -0.06 -4.06
CA SER A 508 -2.59 -1.19 -3.29
C SER A 508 -2.67 -2.47 -4.13
N LYS A 509 -3.14 -2.35 -5.38
CA LYS A 509 -3.17 -3.46 -6.33
C LYS A 509 -1.77 -3.97 -6.69
N TYR A 510 -0.82 -3.06 -6.95
CA TYR A 510 0.54 -3.44 -7.35
C TYR A 510 1.31 -4.05 -6.19
N ASN A 511 1.22 -3.47 -4.99
CA ASN A 511 1.83 -4.02 -3.78
C ASN A 511 1.26 -5.40 -3.42
N GLY A 512 -0.03 -5.65 -3.70
CA GLY A 512 -0.67 -6.94 -3.50
C GLY A 512 -0.23 -8.06 -4.46
N ARG A 513 0.54 -7.73 -5.53
CA ARG A 513 1.14 -8.76 -6.40
C ARG A 513 2.22 -9.54 -5.67
N VAL A 514 3.11 -8.82 -5.00
CA VAL A 514 4.20 -9.38 -4.18
C VAL A 514 4.53 -8.37 -3.08
N THR A 515 4.59 -8.82 -1.83
CA THR A 515 5.04 -7.96 -0.73
C THR A 515 6.50 -7.56 -0.92
N GLY A 516 6.89 -6.38 -0.48
CA GLY A 516 8.26 -5.88 -0.62
C GLY A 516 9.30 -6.84 -0.06
N GLU A 517 9.01 -7.45 1.08
CA GLU A 517 9.87 -8.42 1.78
C GLU A 517 10.03 -9.76 1.04
N MET A 518 9.15 -10.05 0.07
CA MET A 518 9.21 -11.27 -0.75
C MET A 518 9.79 -11.02 -2.15
N LEU A 519 10.05 -9.77 -2.50
CA LEU A 519 10.56 -9.40 -3.79
C LEU A 519 12.05 -9.75 -3.92
N ASP A 520 12.45 -10.38 -5.02
CA ASP A 520 13.82 -10.62 -5.40
C ASP A 520 14.00 -10.58 -6.94
N ARG A 521 15.24 -10.65 -7.41
CA ARG A 521 15.55 -10.62 -8.84
C ARG A 521 14.90 -11.73 -9.68
N ASN A 522 14.40 -12.81 -9.08
CA ASN A 522 13.78 -13.95 -9.75
C ASN A 522 12.25 -13.90 -9.69
N THR A 523 11.66 -12.93 -8.99
CA THR A 523 10.20 -12.82 -8.78
C THR A 523 9.45 -12.76 -10.10
N TYR A 524 9.93 -11.95 -11.04
CA TYR A 524 9.33 -11.81 -12.37
C TYR A 524 10.26 -12.33 -13.48
N ASN A 525 9.66 -12.73 -14.57
CA ASN A 525 10.43 -13.30 -15.69
C ASN A 525 11.08 -12.19 -16.54
N LEU A 526 12.42 -12.17 -16.55
CA LEU A 526 13.20 -11.21 -17.33
C LEU A 526 13.11 -11.45 -18.84
N GLU A 527 13.06 -12.72 -19.26
CA GLU A 527 13.09 -13.11 -20.69
C GLU A 527 11.78 -12.79 -21.42
N THR A 528 10.64 -12.82 -20.71
CA THR A 528 9.34 -12.43 -21.26
C THR A 528 9.13 -10.92 -21.26
N GLY A 529 10.01 -10.16 -20.59
CA GLY A 529 9.88 -8.72 -20.39
C GLY A 529 8.98 -8.31 -19.21
N GLU A 530 8.52 -9.28 -18.43
CA GLU A 530 7.62 -9.04 -17.30
C GLU A 530 8.26 -8.11 -16.25
N TRP A 531 9.55 -8.33 -15.89
CA TRP A 531 10.29 -7.43 -15.01
C TRP A 531 10.28 -5.98 -15.48
N LYS A 532 10.54 -5.77 -16.76
CA LYS A 532 10.51 -4.41 -17.32
C LYS A 532 9.12 -3.80 -17.24
N GLN A 533 8.09 -4.57 -17.58
CA GLN A 533 6.70 -4.11 -17.54
C GLN A 533 6.31 -3.64 -16.14
N VAL A 534 6.52 -4.46 -15.11
CA VAL A 534 6.11 -4.11 -13.73
C VAL A 534 6.94 -2.96 -13.18
N SER A 535 8.23 -2.88 -13.51
CA SER A 535 9.06 -1.73 -13.13
C SER A 535 8.57 -0.43 -13.80
N ASP A 536 8.27 -0.47 -15.09
CA ASP A 536 7.73 0.69 -15.83
C ASP A 536 6.36 1.16 -15.27
N GLU A 537 5.50 0.22 -14.86
CA GLU A 537 4.21 0.55 -14.22
C GLU A 537 4.41 1.34 -12.93
N TYR A 538 5.36 0.93 -12.08
CA TYR A 538 5.67 1.66 -10.85
C TYR A 538 6.34 3.01 -11.08
N LEU A 539 7.30 3.09 -12.00
CA LEU A 539 7.94 4.37 -12.35
C LEU A 539 6.94 5.39 -12.91
N LYS A 540 5.99 4.91 -13.71
CA LYS A 540 4.88 5.74 -14.19
C LYS A 540 4.00 6.22 -13.04
N LEU A 541 3.62 5.33 -12.13
CA LEU A 541 2.78 5.67 -10.98
C LEU A 541 3.49 6.64 -10.04
N GLU A 542 4.79 6.48 -9.82
CA GLU A 542 5.61 7.42 -9.05
C GLU A 542 5.62 8.81 -9.68
N ALA A 543 5.84 8.88 -11.00
CA ALA A 543 5.83 10.16 -11.71
C ALA A 543 4.45 10.86 -11.61
N GLU A 544 3.36 10.10 -11.61
CA GLU A 544 2.00 10.62 -11.42
C GLU A 544 1.78 11.12 -9.99
N ALA A 545 2.17 10.35 -8.98
CA ALA A 545 2.10 10.76 -7.57
C ALA A 545 2.95 12.01 -7.28
N LEU A 546 4.15 12.10 -7.84
CA LEU A 546 5.01 13.28 -7.73
C LEU A 546 4.39 14.53 -8.37
N ARG A 547 3.78 14.40 -9.55
CA ARG A 547 3.08 15.54 -10.20
C ARG A 547 1.94 16.05 -9.31
N GLN A 548 1.14 15.16 -8.74
CA GLN A 548 0.07 15.54 -7.83
C GLN A 548 0.64 16.20 -6.56
N TYR A 549 1.67 15.62 -5.94
CA TYR A 549 2.34 16.18 -4.77
C TYR A 549 2.86 17.62 -5.00
N ILE A 550 3.45 17.87 -6.18
CA ILE A 550 3.96 19.20 -6.53
C ILE A 550 2.81 20.21 -6.63
N SER A 551 1.64 19.80 -7.16
CA SER A 551 0.47 20.67 -7.33
C SER A 551 -0.31 20.95 -6.04
N LEU A 552 -0.09 20.14 -4.99
CA LEU A 552 -0.78 20.31 -3.70
C LEU A 552 -0.38 21.61 -3.00
N LYS A 553 -1.34 22.19 -2.28
CA LYS A 553 -1.06 23.27 -1.33
C LYS A 553 -0.12 22.76 -0.23
N PRO A 554 0.76 23.62 0.31
CA PRO A 554 1.78 23.20 1.28
C PRO A 554 1.23 22.43 2.48
N GLU A 555 0.09 22.83 3.00
CA GLU A 555 -0.56 22.23 4.18
C GLU A 555 -0.95 20.76 4.00
N TYR A 556 -1.20 20.30 2.77
CA TYR A 556 -1.57 18.90 2.48
C TYR A 556 -0.38 17.99 2.19
N LYS A 557 0.82 18.54 2.02
CA LYS A 557 1.98 17.80 1.50
C LYS A 557 2.45 16.69 2.44
N ASP A 558 2.46 16.94 3.75
CA ASP A 558 2.89 15.91 4.72
C ASP A 558 1.89 14.76 4.79
N ALA A 559 0.59 15.06 4.79
CA ALA A 559 -0.45 14.04 4.74
C ALA A 559 -0.37 13.20 3.45
N TYR A 560 -0.27 13.86 2.29
CA TYR A 560 -0.15 13.17 1.01
C TYR A 560 1.13 12.33 0.92
N LYS A 561 2.23 12.84 1.44
CA LYS A 561 3.50 12.11 1.48
C LYS A 561 3.38 10.80 2.26
N GLN A 562 2.76 10.84 3.43
CA GLN A 562 2.54 9.64 4.26
C GLN A 562 1.61 8.64 3.60
N LEU A 563 0.47 9.12 3.11
CA LEU A 563 -0.64 8.26 2.70
C LEU A 563 -0.51 7.74 1.25
N ILE A 564 0.19 8.46 0.39
CA ILE A 564 0.26 8.16 -1.05
C ILE A 564 1.71 8.12 -1.57
N LEU A 565 2.47 9.22 -1.43
CA LEU A 565 3.73 9.38 -2.15
C LEU A 565 4.81 8.41 -1.68
N PHE A 566 5.03 8.31 -0.36
CA PHE A 566 6.09 7.45 0.20
C PHE A 566 5.85 5.96 -0.13
N PRO A 567 4.66 5.36 0.07
CA PRO A 567 4.42 3.98 -0.32
C PRO A 567 4.69 3.71 -1.80
N VAL A 568 4.30 4.65 -2.67
CA VAL A 568 4.55 4.54 -4.12
C VAL A 568 6.03 4.63 -4.44
N GLN A 569 6.75 5.62 -3.89
CA GLN A 569 8.18 5.82 -4.13
C GLN A 569 9.02 4.66 -3.60
N ALA A 570 8.71 4.18 -2.40
CA ALA A 570 9.45 3.10 -1.76
C ALA A 570 9.34 1.81 -2.57
N MET A 571 8.13 1.42 -2.99
CA MET A 571 7.95 0.22 -3.82
C MET A 571 8.50 0.40 -5.25
N ALA A 572 8.31 1.56 -5.89
CA ALA A 572 8.88 1.84 -7.20
C ALA A 572 10.41 1.68 -7.19
N ASN A 573 11.05 2.22 -6.17
CA ASN A 573 12.49 2.10 -5.97
C ASN A 573 12.94 0.65 -5.75
N LEU A 574 12.17 -0.13 -4.99
CA LEU A 574 12.46 -1.54 -4.73
C LEU A 574 12.35 -2.38 -6.02
N TYR A 575 11.32 -2.13 -6.84
CA TYR A 575 11.16 -2.79 -8.15
C TYR A 575 12.27 -2.41 -9.11
N GLU A 576 12.68 -1.14 -9.17
CA GLU A 576 13.82 -0.70 -9.97
C GLU A 576 15.12 -1.40 -9.53
N MET A 577 15.36 -1.51 -8.23
CA MET A 577 16.54 -2.16 -7.66
C MET A 577 16.64 -3.64 -8.06
N TYR A 578 15.56 -4.40 -7.90
CA TYR A 578 15.60 -5.85 -8.21
C TYR A 578 15.54 -6.12 -9.71
N TYR A 579 14.88 -5.27 -10.49
CA TYR A 579 14.99 -5.31 -11.95
C TYR A 579 16.44 -5.05 -12.39
N ALA A 580 17.08 -4.04 -11.80
CA ALA A 580 18.49 -3.74 -12.08
C ALA A 580 19.40 -4.91 -11.70
N GLN A 581 19.16 -5.56 -10.55
CA GLN A 581 19.90 -6.77 -10.16
C GLN A 581 19.70 -7.92 -11.13
N ALA A 582 18.48 -8.16 -11.62
CA ALA A 582 18.18 -9.18 -12.61
C ALA A 582 18.94 -8.94 -13.92
N MET A 583 18.95 -7.68 -14.39
CA MET A 583 19.70 -7.26 -15.58
C MET A 583 21.22 -7.39 -15.37
N ASN A 584 21.73 -6.97 -14.21
CA ASN A 584 23.15 -7.12 -13.87
C ASN A 584 23.59 -8.58 -13.97
N HIS A 585 22.87 -9.49 -13.30
CA HIS A 585 23.21 -10.91 -13.33
C HIS A 585 23.14 -11.54 -14.72
N LYS A 586 22.16 -11.14 -15.53
CA LYS A 586 22.02 -11.59 -16.92
C LYS A 586 23.21 -11.13 -17.75
N LEU A 587 23.48 -9.83 -17.77
CA LEU A 587 24.54 -9.24 -18.58
C LEU A 587 25.92 -9.68 -18.13
N TYR A 588 26.13 -9.90 -16.83
CA TYR A 588 27.38 -10.47 -16.33
C TYR A 588 27.60 -11.89 -16.87
N LYS A 589 26.57 -12.76 -16.88
CA LYS A 589 26.66 -14.11 -17.48
C LYS A 589 26.92 -14.07 -18.98
N GLU A 590 26.47 -13.01 -19.64
CA GLU A 590 26.70 -12.78 -21.09
C GLU A 590 28.06 -12.11 -21.35
N ASN A 591 28.88 -11.88 -20.32
CA ASN A 591 30.14 -11.12 -20.40
C ASN A 591 29.95 -9.74 -21.05
N ASN A 592 28.82 -9.08 -20.77
CA ASN A 592 28.50 -7.78 -21.35
C ASN A 592 28.94 -6.65 -20.38
N PRO A 593 29.79 -5.70 -20.82
CA PRO A 593 30.29 -4.59 -19.99
C PRO A 593 29.20 -3.73 -19.37
N GLN A 594 28.02 -3.65 -19.95
CA GLN A 594 26.87 -2.94 -19.40
C GLN A 594 26.42 -3.53 -18.05
N ALA A 595 26.86 -4.72 -17.68
CA ALA A 595 26.64 -5.28 -16.35
C ALA A 595 27.06 -4.30 -15.24
N ASN A 596 28.15 -3.55 -15.46
CA ASN A 596 28.64 -2.58 -14.48
C ASN A 596 27.68 -1.40 -14.27
N GLU A 597 27.05 -0.89 -15.32
CA GLU A 597 26.03 0.17 -15.23
C GLU A 597 24.80 -0.29 -14.43
N TRP A 598 24.41 -1.55 -14.61
CA TRP A 598 23.28 -2.12 -13.85
C TRP A 598 23.65 -2.40 -12.39
N ALA A 599 24.92 -2.69 -12.10
CA ALA A 599 25.40 -2.75 -10.71
C ALA A 599 25.32 -1.38 -10.04
N ASP A 600 25.72 -0.31 -10.73
CA ASP A 600 25.60 1.07 -10.23
C ASP A 600 24.14 1.46 -9.93
N LYS A 601 23.19 1.03 -10.77
CA LYS A 601 21.75 1.27 -10.54
C LYS A 601 21.24 0.57 -9.26
N VAL A 602 21.71 -0.65 -8.98
CA VAL A 602 21.36 -1.34 -7.72
C VAL A 602 21.85 -0.57 -6.51
N GLU A 603 23.11 -0.12 -6.53
CA GLU A 603 23.70 0.67 -5.45
C GLU A 603 22.99 2.02 -5.26
N GLN A 604 22.65 2.70 -6.36
CA GLN A 604 21.91 3.97 -6.33
C GLN A 604 20.49 3.78 -5.77
N ALA A 605 19.79 2.72 -6.18
CA ALA A 605 18.45 2.44 -5.67
C ALA A 605 18.47 2.05 -4.18
N PHE A 606 19.47 1.29 -3.74
CA PHE A 606 19.67 0.97 -2.34
C PHE A 606 19.95 2.23 -1.48
N ALA A 607 20.79 3.13 -1.96
CA ALA A 607 21.04 4.41 -1.30
C ALA A 607 19.81 5.32 -1.29
N ARG A 608 18.99 5.29 -2.36
CA ARG A 608 17.73 6.01 -2.45
C ARG A 608 16.69 5.50 -1.45
N ASP A 609 16.60 4.20 -1.25
CA ASP A 609 15.71 3.58 -0.26
C ASP A 609 15.97 4.15 1.14
N LYS A 610 17.24 4.18 1.54
CA LYS A 610 17.66 4.80 2.79
C LYS A 610 17.27 6.28 2.86
N ALA A 611 17.47 7.03 1.78
CA ALA A 611 17.15 8.46 1.74
C ALA A 611 15.64 8.72 1.86
N LEU A 612 14.78 7.89 1.25
CA LEU A 612 13.32 7.96 1.38
C LEU A 612 12.88 7.69 2.83
N SER A 613 13.45 6.65 3.45
CA SER A 613 13.16 6.31 4.85
C SER A 613 13.67 7.38 5.82
N ASP A 614 14.85 7.93 5.58
CA ASP A 614 15.42 9.04 6.38
C ASP A 614 14.57 10.30 6.28
N ASP A 615 14.05 10.61 5.10
CA ASP A 615 13.17 11.77 4.90
C ASP A 615 11.82 11.59 5.63
N TYR A 616 11.22 10.39 5.56
CA TYR A 616 10.00 10.07 6.30
C TYR A 616 10.21 10.24 7.81
N ASN A 617 11.29 9.67 8.35
CA ASN A 617 11.54 9.63 9.78
C ASN A 617 12.01 10.97 10.38
N ASN A 618 12.81 11.74 9.64
CA ASN A 618 13.54 12.86 10.24
C ASN A 618 13.15 14.25 9.68
N VAL A 619 12.50 14.32 8.51
CA VAL A 619 12.17 15.59 7.84
C VAL A 619 10.67 15.83 7.78
N MET A 620 9.91 14.83 7.31
CA MET A 620 8.46 14.93 7.19
C MET A 620 7.83 15.30 8.55
N SER A 621 6.86 16.19 8.52
CA SER A 621 6.15 16.67 9.73
C SER A 621 7.08 17.13 10.85
N GLY A 622 8.25 17.71 10.50
CA GLY A 622 9.25 18.17 11.45
C GLY A 622 9.89 17.04 12.28
N GLY A 623 9.90 15.81 11.77
CA GLY A 623 10.47 14.63 12.44
C GLY A 623 9.56 14.01 13.51
N LYS A 624 8.27 14.33 13.49
CA LYS A 624 7.25 13.72 14.40
C LYS A 624 7.25 12.19 14.35
N TRP A 625 7.53 11.61 13.17
CA TRP A 625 7.46 10.17 12.92
C TRP A 625 8.82 9.47 13.02
N LYS A 626 9.75 10.05 13.74
CA LYS A 626 11.11 9.48 13.91
C LYS A 626 11.04 8.04 14.41
N ASN A 627 11.73 7.15 13.68
CA ASN A 627 11.74 5.70 13.85
C ASN A 627 10.46 4.95 13.44
N MET A 628 9.43 5.62 12.91
CA MET A 628 8.20 4.94 12.50
C MET A 628 8.38 4.14 11.18
N MET A 629 9.36 4.50 10.34
CA MET A 629 9.63 3.83 9.06
C MET A 629 11.08 3.33 9.02
N ILE A 630 11.39 2.37 9.89
CA ILE A 630 12.72 1.75 9.97
C ILE A 630 12.64 0.21 9.86
N GLN A 631 11.51 -0.32 9.39
CA GLN A 631 11.33 -1.74 9.13
C GLN A 631 12.32 -2.20 8.05
N LYS A 632 13.07 -3.24 8.35
CA LYS A 632 13.94 -3.92 7.38
C LYS A 632 13.08 -4.64 6.34
N HIS A 633 13.45 -4.53 5.08
CA HIS A 633 12.67 -5.08 3.96
C HIS A 633 13.51 -5.58 2.78
N ILE A 634 14.84 -5.33 2.79
CA ILE A 634 15.78 -5.79 1.76
C ILE A 634 16.72 -6.83 2.33
N GLY A 635 16.78 -8.02 1.70
CA GLY A 635 17.73 -9.06 2.07
C GLY A 635 17.16 -10.20 2.91
N TYR A 636 15.84 -10.31 3.05
CA TYR A 636 15.21 -11.45 3.71
C TYR A 636 15.49 -12.76 2.99
N THR A 637 15.86 -13.79 3.75
CA THR A 637 15.99 -15.19 3.30
C THR A 637 14.90 -16.07 3.91
N SER A 638 14.44 -15.72 5.12
CA SER A 638 13.40 -16.41 5.89
C SER A 638 12.62 -15.40 6.73
N TRP A 639 11.41 -15.73 7.18
CA TRP A 639 10.58 -14.85 8.01
C TRP A 639 11.22 -14.50 9.37
N ASN A 640 12.05 -15.41 9.90
CA ASN A 640 12.71 -15.24 11.20
C ASN A 640 14.15 -14.75 11.08
N ASP A 641 14.56 -14.23 9.94
CA ASP A 641 15.89 -13.65 9.76
C ASP A 641 16.09 -12.48 10.73
N ASN A 642 17.10 -12.61 11.55
CA ASN A 642 17.49 -11.58 12.52
C ASN A 642 18.71 -10.80 12.04
N PHE A 643 18.59 -10.13 10.89
CA PHE A 643 19.64 -9.27 10.37
C PHE A 643 19.50 -7.83 10.92
N PRO A 644 20.62 -7.12 11.16
CA PRO A 644 20.59 -5.83 11.86
C PRO A 644 20.08 -4.69 10.99
N ALA A 645 20.25 -4.77 9.68
CA ALA A 645 19.88 -3.74 8.71
C ALA A 645 19.62 -4.34 7.35
N ASP A 646 18.99 -3.57 6.47
CA ASP A 646 18.85 -3.91 5.06
C ASP A 646 20.20 -4.22 4.43
N THR A 647 20.22 -5.21 3.54
CA THR A 647 21.43 -5.72 2.91
C THR A 647 21.42 -5.42 1.43
N LEU A 648 22.48 -4.75 0.94
CA LEU A 648 22.66 -4.48 -0.48
C LEU A 648 22.59 -5.79 -1.29
N PRO A 649 21.70 -5.89 -2.28
CA PRO A 649 21.61 -7.07 -3.14
C PRO A 649 22.92 -7.32 -3.89
N GLN A 650 23.30 -8.58 -3.98
CA GLN A 650 24.55 -8.99 -4.64
C GLN A 650 24.56 -8.61 -6.12
N THR A 651 25.62 -7.96 -6.56
CA THR A 651 25.88 -7.62 -7.96
C THR A 651 27.24 -8.14 -8.39
N TYR A 652 27.44 -8.21 -9.69
CA TYR A 652 28.69 -8.64 -10.30
C TYR A 652 29.20 -7.54 -11.21
N ARG A 653 30.54 -7.39 -11.27
CA ARG A 653 31.22 -6.42 -12.13
C ARG A 653 32.23 -7.14 -13.02
N ILE A 654 32.31 -6.69 -14.26
CA ILE A 654 33.33 -7.15 -15.21
C ILE A 654 34.60 -6.34 -14.96
N GLU A 655 35.69 -7.03 -14.62
CA GLU A 655 36.99 -6.41 -14.49
C GLU A 655 37.48 -6.03 -15.88
N ASN A 656 38.08 -4.85 -16.05
CA ASN A 656 38.54 -4.32 -17.33
C ASN A 656 37.46 -4.31 -18.43
N PRO A 657 36.34 -3.54 -18.23
CA PRO A 657 35.26 -3.52 -19.22
C PRO A 657 35.69 -3.04 -20.60
N GLU A 658 36.76 -2.27 -20.73
CA GLU A 658 37.38 -1.84 -21.98
C GLU A 658 37.95 -3.01 -22.81
N LYS A 659 38.35 -4.12 -22.15
CA LYS A 659 38.82 -5.35 -22.84
C LYS A 659 37.67 -6.22 -23.31
N ALA A 660 36.47 -5.99 -22.85
CA ALA A 660 35.28 -6.76 -23.24
C ALA A 660 34.54 -6.16 -24.46
N VAL A 661 35.25 -5.42 -25.29
CA VAL A 661 34.73 -4.80 -26.52
C VAL A 661 34.63 -5.83 -27.65
N GLY A 662 33.47 -5.88 -28.33
CA GLY A 662 33.26 -6.86 -29.42
C GLY A 662 32.71 -8.22 -28.93
N GLY A 663 32.77 -9.22 -29.81
CA GLY A 663 32.34 -10.59 -29.51
C GLY A 663 30.81 -10.82 -29.59
N TYR A 664 30.02 -9.89 -30.13
CA TYR A 664 28.58 -10.08 -30.29
C TYR A 664 28.24 -11.13 -31.37
N VAL A 665 27.34 -12.04 -31.00
CA VAL A 665 26.78 -13.06 -31.90
C VAL A 665 25.25 -12.90 -31.89
N PHE A 666 24.69 -12.56 -33.05
CA PHE A 666 23.24 -12.32 -33.17
C PHE A 666 22.50 -13.56 -33.65
N THR A 667 21.27 -13.72 -33.29
CA THR A 667 20.41 -14.83 -33.74
C THR A 667 19.24 -14.28 -34.54
N GLY A 668 19.07 -14.77 -35.75
CA GLY A 668 17.97 -14.43 -36.65
C GLY A 668 16.64 -14.97 -36.13
N LYS A 669 15.65 -14.11 -36.10
CA LYS A 669 14.26 -14.42 -35.78
C LYS A 669 13.34 -13.53 -36.62
N ASP A 670 12.18 -14.02 -36.96
CA ASP A 670 11.16 -13.26 -37.68
C ASP A 670 11.58 -12.74 -39.05
N GLY A 671 12.55 -13.45 -39.72
CA GLY A 671 12.99 -13.19 -41.09
C GLY A 671 14.04 -12.08 -41.22
N TYR A 672 14.68 -11.62 -40.13
CA TYR A 672 15.76 -10.62 -40.19
C TYR A 672 16.76 -10.76 -39.05
N VAL A 673 17.93 -10.13 -39.21
CA VAL A 673 18.93 -9.87 -38.18
C VAL A 673 19.31 -8.39 -38.25
N ALA A 674 18.95 -7.59 -37.24
CA ALA A 674 19.41 -6.20 -37.15
C ALA A 674 20.53 -6.07 -36.10
N MET A 675 21.54 -5.27 -36.40
CA MET A 675 22.75 -5.12 -35.61
C MET A 675 23.13 -3.63 -35.53
N GLU A 676 23.29 -3.08 -34.34
CA GLU A 676 23.89 -1.77 -34.17
C GLU A 676 25.38 -1.79 -34.50
N ALA A 677 25.89 -0.72 -35.06
CA ALA A 677 27.29 -0.71 -35.55
C ALA A 677 28.32 -0.95 -34.42
N GLU A 678 28.03 -0.43 -33.22
CA GLU A 678 28.93 -0.59 -32.05
C GLU A 678 28.90 -2.00 -31.44
N HIS A 679 27.93 -2.83 -31.79
CA HIS A 679 27.78 -4.19 -31.29
C HIS A 679 28.41 -5.20 -32.29
N TYR A 680 29.64 -4.97 -32.66
CA TYR A 680 30.37 -5.82 -33.59
C TYR A 680 30.94 -7.11 -32.95
N TYR A 681 31.39 -8.04 -33.79
CA TYR A 681 32.11 -9.23 -33.34
C TYR A 681 33.62 -8.97 -33.20
N SER A 682 34.27 -8.46 -34.25
CA SER A 682 35.68 -8.09 -34.22
C SER A 682 35.97 -6.95 -35.17
N THR A 683 37.05 -6.22 -34.91
CA THR A 683 37.58 -5.19 -35.79
C THR A 683 39.03 -5.47 -36.19
N LYS A 684 39.39 -5.02 -37.35
CA LYS A 684 40.77 -4.93 -37.84
C LYS A 684 40.95 -3.49 -38.33
N ALA A 685 41.95 -2.79 -37.79
CA ALA A 685 42.27 -1.45 -38.23
C ALA A 685 43.31 -1.46 -39.36
N ALA A 686 43.38 -0.42 -40.17
CA ALA A 686 44.47 -0.14 -41.08
C ALA A 686 45.67 0.45 -40.30
N PRO A 687 46.87 0.44 -40.85
CA PRO A 687 48.02 1.05 -40.19
C PRO A 687 47.77 2.51 -39.77
N SER A 688 48.11 2.86 -38.54
CA SER A 688 47.94 4.19 -37.95
C SER A 688 46.47 4.65 -37.83
N THR A 689 45.51 3.70 -37.80
CA THR A 689 44.09 3.95 -37.60
C THR A 689 43.54 3.09 -36.50
N GLU A 690 42.36 3.47 -35.98
CA GLU A 690 41.57 2.70 -35.03
C GLU A 690 40.06 2.81 -35.33
N TRP A 691 39.30 1.75 -35.01
CA TRP A 691 37.86 1.80 -35.04
C TRP A 691 37.33 2.51 -33.80
N THR A 692 36.67 3.65 -34.01
CA THR A 692 36.21 4.54 -32.96
C THR A 692 34.69 4.55 -32.91
N VAL A 693 34.13 4.40 -31.69
CA VAL A 693 32.71 4.62 -31.44
C VAL A 693 32.46 6.12 -31.35
N ILE A 694 31.53 6.63 -32.15
CA ILE A 694 31.06 8.01 -32.07
C ILE A 694 29.74 7.99 -31.29
N PRO A 695 29.73 8.38 -30.00
CA PRO A 695 28.54 8.27 -29.15
C PRO A 695 27.36 9.08 -29.71
N TYR A 696 26.16 8.50 -29.63
CA TYR A 696 24.90 9.13 -30.05
C TYR A 696 24.80 9.55 -31.51
N MET A 697 25.73 9.07 -32.38
CA MET A 697 25.76 9.40 -33.80
C MET A 697 24.66 8.69 -34.58
N GLY A 698 24.38 7.42 -34.23
CA GLY A 698 23.40 6.59 -34.90
C GLY A 698 21.95 7.01 -34.55
N ARG A 699 20.98 6.57 -35.33
CA ARG A 699 19.55 6.82 -35.06
C ARG A 699 19.04 6.17 -33.79
N THR A 700 19.65 5.07 -33.41
CA THR A 700 19.26 4.31 -32.21
C THR A 700 20.36 4.32 -31.16
N LEU A 701 21.60 4.06 -31.57
CA LEU A 701 22.78 4.06 -30.70
C LEU A 701 23.91 4.89 -31.32
N SER A 702 25.12 4.35 -31.37
CA SER A 702 26.33 5.05 -31.81
C SER A 702 26.70 4.75 -33.28
N GLY A 703 27.59 5.53 -33.87
CA GLY A 703 28.20 5.24 -35.13
C GLY A 703 29.60 4.66 -34.95
N MET A 704 30.08 3.82 -35.94
CA MET A 704 31.41 3.29 -35.98
C MET A 704 32.18 3.90 -37.16
N ALA A 705 33.34 4.48 -36.90
CA ALA A 705 34.19 5.07 -37.90
C ALA A 705 35.65 4.65 -37.73
N LEU A 706 36.38 4.51 -38.86
CA LEU A 706 37.81 4.35 -38.82
C LEU A 706 38.50 5.71 -38.77
N MET A 707 39.28 5.96 -37.74
CA MET A 707 39.94 7.26 -37.49
C MET A 707 41.46 7.11 -37.32
N PRO A 708 42.23 8.19 -37.60
CA PRO A 708 41.83 9.50 -38.12
C PRO A 708 41.51 9.43 -39.65
N TYR A 709 40.61 10.26 -40.12
CA TYR A 709 40.14 10.27 -41.52
C TYR A 709 41.22 10.68 -42.57
N THR A 710 42.38 11.10 -42.12
CA THR A 710 43.48 11.45 -42.98
C THR A 710 44.39 10.28 -43.35
N GLN A 711 44.13 9.10 -42.84
CA GLN A 711 44.90 7.88 -43.09
C GLN A 711 44.19 6.98 -44.09
N PRO A 712 44.92 6.18 -44.86
CA PRO A 712 44.34 5.15 -45.72
C PRO A 712 43.52 4.11 -44.94
N THR A 713 42.57 3.49 -45.64
CA THR A 713 41.67 2.49 -45.04
C THR A 713 42.05 1.05 -45.41
N ASP A 714 43.13 0.88 -46.13
CA ASP A 714 43.55 -0.44 -46.70
C ASP A 714 43.70 -1.52 -45.63
N GLY A 715 42.94 -2.60 -45.80
CA GLY A 715 42.98 -3.75 -44.91
C GLY A 715 42.14 -3.61 -43.61
N ALA A 716 41.47 -2.46 -43.40
CA ALA A 716 40.52 -2.30 -42.29
C ALA A 716 39.23 -3.07 -42.52
N SER A 717 38.64 -3.60 -41.44
CA SER A 717 37.36 -4.27 -41.49
C SER A 717 36.69 -4.27 -40.10
N ILE A 718 35.38 -4.35 -40.12
CA ILE A 718 34.54 -4.63 -38.94
C ILE A 718 33.63 -5.81 -39.29
N SER A 719 33.52 -6.76 -38.38
CA SER A 719 32.78 -8.01 -38.63
C SER A 719 31.65 -8.19 -37.63
N TYR A 720 30.59 -8.82 -38.12
CA TYR A 720 29.36 -9.13 -37.36
C TYR A 720 29.07 -10.63 -37.50
N LYS A 721 28.95 -11.32 -36.36
CA LYS A 721 28.67 -12.75 -36.34
C LYS A 721 27.19 -13.00 -36.14
N ILE A 722 26.58 -13.75 -37.04
CA ILE A 722 25.13 -13.98 -37.04
C ILE A 722 24.83 -15.47 -37.23
N LYS A 723 23.75 -15.92 -36.59
CA LYS A 723 23.22 -17.26 -36.83
C LYS A 723 21.92 -17.14 -37.63
N LEU A 724 21.96 -17.67 -38.86
CA LEU A 724 20.79 -17.71 -39.74
C LEU A 724 20.09 -19.07 -39.68
N PRO A 725 18.80 -19.15 -39.97
CA PRO A 725 18.08 -20.41 -40.12
C PRO A 725 18.67 -21.23 -41.30
N LYS A 726 18.59 -22.57 -41.20
CA LYS A 726 18.99 -23.44 -42.29
C LYS A 726 18.15 -23.19 -43.54
N GLY A 727 18.79 -23.22 -44.70
CA GLY A 727 18.16 -23.07 -46.01
C GLY A 727 18.04 -21.62 -46.49
N VAL A 728 18.60 -20.67 -45.75
CA VAL A 728 18.75 -19.27 -46.23
C VAL A 728 20.02 -19.19 -47.06
N ASP A 729 19.90 -19.11 -48.38
CA ASP A 729 21.00 -19.06 -49.39
C ASP A 729 21.24 -17.67 -49.97
N LYS A 730 20.28 -16.77 -49.82
CA LYS A 730 20.32 -15.37 -50.26
C LYS A 730 19.68 -14.44 -49.26
N VAL A 731 20.29 -13.27 -49.09
CA VAL A 731 19.76 -12.20 -48.21
C VAL A 731 19.89 -10.84 -48.89
N THR A 732 19.09 -9.89 -48.43
CA THR A 732 19.31 -8.46 -48.69
C THR A 732 19.89 -7.81 -47.45
N VAL A 733 21.08 -7.26 -47.52
CA VAL A 733 21.68 -6.51 -46.44
C VAL A 733 21.36 -5.02 -46.63
N HIS A 734 20.64 -4.43 -45.64
CA HIS A 734 20.48 -3.00 -45.56
C HIS A 734 21.68 -2.43 -44.81
N VAL A 735 22.44 -1.57 -45.46
CA VAL A 735 23.61 -0.90 -44.89
C VAL A 735 23.23 0.56 -44.67
N ILE A 736 23.25 0.95 -43.42
CA ILE A 736 22.87 2.28 -42.99
C ILE A 736 24.14 3.03 -42.55
N VAL A 737 24.50 4.05 -43.30
CA VAL A 737 25.65 4.91 -43.01
C VAL A 737 25.22 6.35 -42.91
N LYS A 738 25.98 7.17 -42.18
CA LYS A 738 25.74 8.62 -42.10
C LYS A 738 25.81 9.21 -43.50
N SER A 739 24.98 10.22 -43.79
CA SER A 739 25.07 10.96 -45.04
C SER A 739 26.34 11.79 -45.09
N THR A 740 27.33 11.29 -45.80
CA THR A 740 28.60 11.96 -46.07
C THR A 740 28.67 12.29 -47.58
N LEU A 741 29.01 13.52 -47.92
CA LEU A 741 29.15 13.95 -49.31
C LEU A 741 30.49 13.48 -49.85
N ALA A 742 30.58 13.38 -51.17
CA ALA A 742 31.87 13.06 -51.84
C ALA A 742 32.82 14.28 -51.73
N PHE A 743 33.61 14.33 -50.68
CA PHE A 743 34.38 15.51 -50.32
C PHE A 743 35.79 15.60 -50.98
N HIS A 744 36.23 14.51 -51.64
CA HIS A 744 37.52 14.49 -52.34
C HIS A 744 37.41 14.93 -53.80
N ASP A 745 36.76 14.13 -54.62
CA ASP A 745 36.81 14.29 -56.07
C ASP A 745 35.46 14.10 -56.80
N ARG A 746 34.38 14.06 -56.12
CA ARG A 746 33.02 13.76 -56.62
C ARG A 746 32.78 12.39 -57.22
N LYS A 747 33.74 11.49 -57.17
CA LYS A 747 33.54 10.09 -57.64
C LYS A 747 32.71 9.28 -56.66
N GLY A 748 32.58 9.82 -55.45
CA GLY A 748 31.86 9.15 -54.38
C GLY A 748 32.79 8.33 -53.49
N HIS A 749 32.25 7.87 -52.36
CA HIS A 749 32.96 7.01 -51.43
C HIS A 749 32.43 5.58 -51.52
N GLU A 750 33.33 4.64 -51.33
CA GLU A 750 33.05 3.22 -51.46
C GLU A 750 33.35 2.44 -50.19
N TYR A 751 32.51 1.44 -49.95
CA TYR A 751 32.77 0.37 -49.00
C TYR A 751 32.52 -0.99 -49.64
N SER A 752 33.14 -2.04 -49.15
CA SER A 752 32.76 -3.41 -49.52
C SER A 752 32.03 -4.09 -48.36
N ILE A 753 31.12 -5.01 -48.71
CA ILE A 753 30.39 -5.83 -47.78
C ILE A 753 30.14 -7.22 -48.33
N GLY A 754 30.32 -8.24 -47.49
CA GLY A 754 30.12 -9.64 -47.90
C GLY A 754 30.23 -10.58 -46.71
N PHE A 755 29.79 -11.81 -46.89
CA PHE A 755 30.06 -12.88 -45.94
C PHE A 755 31.46 -13.46 -46.14
N GLU A 756 32.08 -13.84 -45.04
CA GLU A 756 33.36 -14.56 -45.04
C GLU A 756 33.27 -15.81 -45.95
N GLY A 757 34.21 -15.99 -46.86
CA GLY A 757 34.23 -17.09 -47.85
C GLY A 757 33.29 -16.90 -49.05
N ALA A 758 32.58 -15.76 -49.17
CA ALA A 758 31.75 -15.41 -50.32
C ALA A 758 32.30 -14.19 -51.09
N LYS A 759 31.78 -13.93 -52.29
CA LYS A 759 32.14 -12.75 -53.07
C LYS A 759 31.58 -11.48 -52.41
N GLU A 760 32.44 -10.54 -52.06
CA GLU A 760 32.08 -9.20 -51.55
C GLU A 760 31.49 -8.33 -52.68
N GLN A 761 30.65 -7.39 -52.29
CA GLN A 761 30.09 -6.37 -53.15
C GLN A 761 30.68 -5.00 -52.78
N THR A 762 31.25 -4.29 -53.76
CA THR A 762 31.68 -2.90 -53.61
C THR A 762 30.51 -1.97 -53.91
N ILE A 763 30.24 -1.02 -53.02
CA ILE A 763 29.09 -0.10 -53.06
C ILE A 763 29.61 1.31 -52.98
N ASN A 764 29.38 2.09 -54.05
CA ASN A 764 29.49 3.53 -54.00
C ASN A 764 28.18 4.08 -53.44
N PHE A 765 28.23 4.74 -52.24
CA PHE A 765 27.01 5.11 -51.55
C PHE A 765 26.60 6.55 -51.78
N ASN A 766 27.47 7.47 -52.24
CA ASN A 766 27.24 8.91 -52.27
C ASN A 766 27.60 9.62 -53.58
N GLN A 767 27.99 8.92 -54.67
CA GLN A 767 28.36 9.59 -55.92
C GLN A 767 27.26 10.47 -56.52
N ASN A 768 25.99 10.09 -56.29
CA ASN A 768 24.80 10.86 -56.74
C ASN A 768 24.27 11.81 -55.67
N LEU A 769 24.96 11.95 -54.54
CA LEU A 769 24.57 12.82 -53.43
C LEU A 769 25.16 14.22 -53.66
N ASN A 770 24.64 14.90 -54.67
CA ASN A 770 25.11 16.21 -55.12
C ASN A 770 23.95 17.07 -55.65
N GLU A 771 24.18 18.35 -55.85
CA GLU A 771 23.19 19.34 -56.31
C GLU A 771 23.07 19.45 -57.83
N LEU A 772 23.53 18.44 -58.60
CA LEU A 772 23.27 18.40 -60.02
C LEU A 772 21.75 18.32 -60.29
N PRO A 773 21.27 18.89 -61.42
CA PRO A 773 19.83 18.97 -61.70
C PRO A 773 19.11 17.63 -61.63
N GLU A 774 19.74 16.56 -62.10
CA GLU A 774 19.20 15.19 -62.09
C GLU A 774 19.11 14.57 -60.69
N ASN A 775 19.90 15.08 -59.74
CA ASN A 775 19.98 14.50 -58.38
C ASN A 775 19.37 15.36 -57.30
N VAL A 776 19.34 16.66 -57.46
CA VAL A 776 19.07 17.64 -56.37
C VAL A 776 17.73 17.41 -55.65
N TYR A 777 16.67 17.20 -56.35
CA TYR A 777 15.34 17.00 -55.75
C TYR A 777 14.97 15.52 -55.54
N SER A 778 15.54 14.61 -56.37
CA SER A 778 15.17 13.19 -56.31
C SER A 778 16.02 12.39 -55.35
N ILE A 779 17.27 12.76 -55.15
CA ILE A 779 18.26 12.03 -54.34
C ILE A 779 18.84 12.90 -53.20
N TYR A 780 19.40 14.06 -53.58
CA TYR A 780 20.18 14.90 -52.64
C TYR A 780 19.36 15.40 -51.46
N TYR A 781 18.41 16.29 -51.68
CA TYR A 781 17.64 16.84 -50.56
C TYR A 781 16.89 15.80 -49.72
N PRO A 782 16.19 14.80 -50.30
CA PRO A 782 15.58 13.76 -49.51
C PRO A 782 16.56 12.94 -48.66
N THR A 783 17.77 12.73 -49.12
CA THR A 783 18.82 11.95 -48.41
C THR A 783 19.50 12.77 -47.31
N VAL A 784 19.96 13.98 -47.64
CA VAL A 784 20.70 14.82 -46.66
C VAL A 784 19.79 15.29 -45.55
N ALA A 785 18.51 15.55 -45.86
CA ALA A 785 17.50 15.89 -44.83
C ALA A 785 17.25 14.72 -43.84
N ARG A 786 17.39 13.50 -44.30
CA ARG A 786 17.33 12.31 -43.42
C ARG A 786 18.60 12.03 -42.64
N ARG A 787 19.74 12.66 -43.01
CA ARG A 787 21.09 12.54 -42.41
C ARG A 787 21.69 11.13 -42.51
N ILE A 788 21.12 10.23 -43.29
CA ILE A 788 21.60 8.86 -43.51
C ILE A 788 21.48 8.51 -44.99
N VAL A 789 22.32 7.53 -45.42
CA VAL A 789 22.17 6.80 -46.67
C VAL A 789 21.92 5.32 -46.37
N GLU A 790 20.84 4.78 -46.91
CA GLU A 790 20.52 3.36 -46.90
C GLU A 790 20.88 2.74 -48.28
N LYS A 791 21.71 1.72 -48.30
CA LYS A 791 21.95 0.91 -49.48
C LYS A 791 21.49 -0.52 -49.24
N LYS A 792 20.86 -1.14 -50.25
CA LYS A 792 20.40 -2.52 -50.20
C LYS A 792 21.30 -3.36 -51.03
N VAL A 793 21.99 -4.32 -50.43
CA VAL A 793 22.98 -5.18 -51.08
C VAL A 793 22.52 -6.62 -51.04
N LYS A 794 22.40 -7.27 -52.19
CA LYS A 794 22.04 -8.69 -52.28
C LYS A 794 23.30 -9.54 -52.15
N LEU A 795 23.32 -10.42 -51.18
CA LEU A 795 24.45 -11.31 -50.91
C LEU A 795 24.00 -12.77 -50.93
N ASN A 796 24.90 -13.63 -51.42
CA ASN A 796 24.76 -15.07 -51.25
C ASN A 796 25.32 -15.46 -49.87
N VAL A 797 24.62 -16.35 -49.20
CA VAL A 797 25.03 -16.88 -47.91
C VAL A 797 25.78 -18.17 -48.07
N PRO A 798 27.01 -18.27 -47.56
CA PRO A 798 27.77 -19.53 -47.57
C PRO A 798 27.04 -20.64 -46.81
N ASN A 799 27.10 -21.85 -47.29
CA ASN A 799 26.52 -23.00 -46.63
C ASN A 799 27.39 -23.45 -45.43
N THR A 800 26.94 -23.25 -44.22
CA THR A 800 27.60 -23.69 -42.99
C THR A 800 26.74 -24.71 -42.26
N SER A 801 27.37 -25.72 -41.67
CA SER A 801 26.65 -26.82 -40.99
C SER A 801 25.80 -26.36 -39.78
N ASP A 802 26.22 -25.29 -39.11
CA ASP A 802 25.64 -24.73 -37.91
C ASP A 802 24.81 -23.44 -38.13
N GLY A 803 24.77 -22.92 -39.35
CA GLY A 803 24.12 -21.67 -39.72
C GLY A 803 24.86 -20.40 -39.29
N MET A 804 26.06 -20.52 -38.73
CA MET A 804 26.89 -19.38 -38.35
C MET A 804 27.51 -18.70 -39.56
N GLN A 805 27.38 -17.36 -39.61
CA GLN A 805 27.92 -16.52 -40.67
C GLN A 805 28.70 -15.36 -40.09
N THR A 806 29.74 -14.92 -40.78
CA THR A 806 30.46 -13.68 -40.47
C THR A 806 30.23 -12.68 -41.60
N LEU A 807 29.48 -11.61 -41.32
CA LEU A 807 29.31 -10.50 -42.26
C LEU A 807 30.43 -9.49 -42.03
N ILE A 808 31.14 -9.10 -43.09
CA ILE A 808 32.30 -8.21 -43.02
C ILE A 808 31.99 -6.93 -43.78
N PHE A 809 32.20 -5.79 -43.13
CA PHE A 809 32.16 -4.47 -43.74
C PHE A 809 33.56 -3.88 -43.78
N LYS A 810 33.99 -3.32 -44.94
CA LYS A 810 35.31 -2.72 -45.16
C LYS A 810 35.14 -1.32 -45.75
N PRO A 811 35.55 -0.24 -45.08
CA PRO A 811 35.62 1.07 -45.70
C PRO A 811 36.74 1.07 -46.74
N LEU A 812 36.43 1.49 -47.94
CA LEU A 812 37.43 1.65 -49.01
C LEU A 812 37.90 3.11 -49.12
N ASP A 813 37.10 4.03 -48.58
CA ASP A 813 37.41 5.45 -48.47
C ASP A 813 37.31 5.90 -47.01
N PRO A 814 38.05 6.95 -46.59
CA PRO A 814 37.92 7.54 -45.26
C PRO A 814 36.60 8.32 -45.11
N GLY A 815 36.19 8.60 -43.87
CA GLY A 815 35.00 9.41 -43.55
C GLY A 815 33.68 8.65 -43.62
N ILE A 816 33.70 7.32 -43.73
CA ILE A 816 32.48 6.49 -43.67
C ILE A 816 32.17 6.17 -42.24
N VAL A 817 30.92 6.51 -41.81
CA VAL A 817 30.41 6.16 -40.49
C VAL A 817 29.28 5.15 -40.64
N LEU A 818 29.50 3.94 -40.17
CA LEU A 818 28.48 2.91 -40.13
C LEU A 818 27.57 3.10 -38.89
N GLU A 819 26.26 3.10 -39.12
CA GLU A 819 25.28 3.26 -38.02
C GLU A 819 24.58 1.92 -37.69
N LYS A 820 24.17 1.15 -38.73
CA LYS A 820 23.41 -0.09 -38.53
C LYS A 820 23.47 -1.02 -39.73
N LEU A 821 23.37 -2.32 -39.49
CA LEU A 821 23.23 -3.35 -40.52
C LEU A 821 21.96 -4.16 -40.27
N VAL A 822 21.18 -4.44 -41.32
CA VAL A 822 20.04 -5.35 -41.22
C VAL A 822 20.12 -6.39 -42.31
N VAL A 823 20.26 -7.65 -41.94
CA VAL A 823 20.26 -8.81 -42.85
C VAL A 823 18.82 -9.29 -42.96
N ASP A 824 18.19 -9.03 -44.11
CA ASP A 824 16.83 -9.40 -44.43
C ASP A 824 16.76 -10.70 -45.22
N TYR A 825 16.06 -11.68 -44.70
CA TYR A 825 15.77 -12.96 -45.37
C TYR A 825 14.26 -13.24 -45.47
N GLY A 826 13.45 -12.13 -45.51
CA GLY A 826 12.03 -12.17 -45.77
C GLY A 826 11.15 -11.52 -44.68
N GLY A 827 11.74 -10.94 -43.64
CA GLY A 827 11.00 -10.33 -42.51
C GLY A 827 11.19 -8.83 -42.31
N TYR A 828 11.99 -8.17 -43.18
CA TYR A 828 12.21 -6.73 -43.03
C TYR A 828 10.94 -5.94 -43.28
N LYS A 829 10.59 -5.09 -42.35
CA LYS A 829 9.52 -4.12 -42.49
C LYS A 829 10.11 -2.71 -42.52
N LYS A 830 9.75 -1.94 -43.55
CA LYS A 830 10.21 -0.56 -43.68
C LYS A 830 9.85 0.22 -42.41
N SER A 831 10.83 0.67 -41.66
CA SER A 831 10.69 1.48 -40.47
C SER A 831 11.69 2.63 -40.45
N TYR A 832 11.41 3.69 -39.72
CA TYR A 832 12.26 4.86 -39.64
C TYR A 832 13.55 4.61 -38.83
N LEU A 833 13.52 3.62 -37.94
CA LEU A 833 14.65 3.19 -37.09
C LEU A 833 15.34 1.90 -37.62
N PHE A 834 14.94 1.39 -38.78
CA PHE A 834 15.54 0.19 -39.45
C PHE A 834 15.49 -1.09 -38.60
N MET A 835 14.31 -1.41 -38.04
CA MET A 835 14.08 -2.56 -37.17
C MET A 835 14.79 -2.44 -35.80
N ASN A 836 14.24 -3.12 -34.82
CA ASN A 836 14.87 -3.27 -33.51
C ASN A 836 16.04 -4.22 -33.59
N GLU A 837 17.08 -3.98 -32.80
CA GLU A 837 18.24 -4.87 -32.75
C GLU A 837 17.83 -6.30 -32.37
N SER A 838 18.40 -7.27 -33.04
CA SER A 838 18.14 -8.69 -32.79
C SER A 838 18.78 -9.17 -31.49
N LYS A 839 18.25 -10.24 -30.91
CA LYS A 839 18.88 -10.87 -29.74
C LYS A 839 20.33 -11.25 -30.02
N SER A 840 21.22 -10.88 -29.14
CA SER A 840 22.63 -11.20 -29.19
C SER A 840 23.09 -11.88 -27.91
N LYS A 841 24.20 -12.59 -28.01
CA LYS A 841 25.02 -13.05 -26.88
C LYS A 841 26.46 -12.70 -27.17
N ARG A 842 27.31 -12.63 -26.14
CA ARG A 842 28.77 -12.52 -26.37
C ARG A 842 29.45 -13.88 -26.36
N ASP A 843 30.38 -14.11 -27.30
CA ASP A 843 31.33 -15.22 -27.21
C ASP A 843 32.32 -14.92 -26.07
N ASN A 844 32.46 -15.86 -25.15
CA ASN A 844 33.58 -15.84 -24.20
C ASN A 844 34.87 -16.13 -24.96
N ARG A 845 35.71 -15.14 -25.13
CA ARG A 845 37.05 -15.29 -25.73
C ARG A 845 38.09 -15.53 -24.68
#